data_a42ab012f397b5dda5f077ae6390a8d2
#
_entry.id   a42ab012f397b5dda5f077ae6390a8d2
#
_cell.length_a   1.000
_cell.length_b   1.000
_cell.length_c   1.000
_cell.angle_alpha   90.00
_cell.angle_beta   90.00
_cell.angle_gamma   90.00
#
_symmetry.space_group_name_H-M   'P 1'
#
loop_
_entity.id
_entity.type
_entity.pdbx_description
1 polymer ?
#
loop_
_entity_poly.entity_id
_entity_poly.type
_entity_poly.pdbx_seq_one_letter_code
_entity_poly.pdbx_strand_id
1 'polypeptide(L)'
;MGGADLPQWSKVDLNLDGTEDLVAFDRQGGRWITFIAENGTWVGKPEYASALPAVKNWALFRDYNCDGKKDLFAYVLGGIGVWENTSTTDSLSFTWALTTNYLTTSAGGTTTNLYNFSSDIPAISDIDGDGDMDVLTFGQSATVNWHEGLTACGLDFTLNTTCWGRFEENLSSNDLTLNGCAGVQKLEFTQKTSGGMHAGSSLLVLNLNGDSLQDVLIGDVSFTNLVAAYNGGHIDSAFMVAKDTLYPVAQPTAIEYFPAAFYEDINFDNVPDLMVSPNLNGSQNTKNNWLYPNNGTVNNPSWGSIDSAFLVSEMLDIGSAAKPTLVDIDFDGDLDLVVGGKGLYTAPSTYKSRMFLYTNTGTNTSPIFTLTDTDLANAGYNNLGESLSPTFGDLDGDYDPDMIVGTETGQLFYYENTGNFTAHSYTYRGSLQSIDVGNFAAPTLGDIDGDGDLDLLVGNEIGTIAFYEFTGTLPNAFTLVDAAWAGIDMTSPQAPDGYSAPAIVYGSDTTLLIGSESLGVVQKDSLRTIMSGVTALDVVFGGGTTTSSTREATPFGGSKRNGRTQIVFSKDELTSAGGIYGQLKTIGFELGTNASLYLTQGFDIKMTHVTDTTQTTFITQNLQSVYSGIRVMTTGWNDIPLDVPFTWNGTDHLLVEICFSKHAQTGDIPVKLQTTSFASMRYGDITGWNGITNDGCQMPYGGRSTQRPNMRFNLRPTLRNADTHFLASGARLHPAVGDLNADGYPDVILGNMSGGLHYFQGKAFSDIAIEEIPTAPVKCLIYPNPTQGIFQFECTDNRVTVAHIYSLEGRLLGAIPAGGRNEFALASGMYLVVFEMEDGERNVERLIVQ
;
A
#
# COMPACT_ATOMS: atom_id res chain seq x y z
N MET A 1 15.63 8.24 9.90
CA MET A 1 15.27 6.92 9.35
C MET A 1 15.53 5.87 10.40
N GLY A 2 14.74 4.80 10.44
CA GLY A 2 14.97 3.83 11.48
C GLY A 2 14.46 2.44 11.11
N GLY A 3 15.00 1.47 11.81
CA GLY A 3 14.68 0.06 11.77
C GLY A 3 15.11 -0.66 10.50
N ALA A 4 15.68 -1.83 10.67
CA ALA A 4 16.00 -2.74 9.59
C ALA A 4 15.96 -4.17 10.15
N ASP A 5 14.89 -4.91 9.89
CA ASP A 5 14.72 -6.24 10.47
C ASP A 5 15.44 -7.34 9.65
N LEU A 6 15.25 -7.33 8.34
CA LEU A 6 15.78 -8.33 7.41
C LEU A 6 16.49 -7.65 6.22
N PRO A 7 17.53 -6.85 6.45
CA PRO A 7 18.18 -6.07 5.38
C PRO A 7 19.02 -6.96 4.46
N GLN A 8 18.89 -6.74 3.16
CA GLN A 8 19.71 -7.34 2.11
C GLN A 8 20.53 -6.22 1.45
N TRP A 9 21.85 -6.32 1.55
CA TRP A 9 22.76 -5.23 1.25
C TRP A 9 23.33 -5.28 -0.17
N SER A 10 23.38 -4.14 -0.83
CA SER A 10 24.05 -3.93 -2.10
C SER A 10 24.53 -2.48 -2.22
N LYS A 11 25.34 -2.21 -3.24
CA LYS A 11 25.76 -0.85 -3.60
C LYS A 11 25.27 -0.47 -4.98
N VAL A 12 24.86 0.79 -5.15
CA VAL A 12 24.44 1.39 -6.43
C VAL A 12 24.59 2.92 -6.31
N ASP A 13 24.99 3.60 -7.38
CA ASP A 13 25.07 5.07 -7.43
C ASP A 13 23.65 5.66 -7.49
N LEU A 14 23.15 6.13 -6.33
CA LEU A 14 21.79 6.66 -6.18
C LEU A 14 21.71 8.14 -6.54
N ASN A 15 22.75 8.90 -6.25
CA ASN A 15 22.80 10.36 -6.46
C ASN A 15 23.46 10.76 -7.78
N LEU A 16 23.96 9.78 -8.54
CA LEU A 16 24.56 9.92 -9.86
C LEU A 16 25.88 10.74 -9.86
N ASP A 17 26.62 10.67 -8.75
CA ASP A 17 27.88 11.37 -8.58
C ASP A 17 29.10 10.54 -9.03
N GLY A 18 28.91 9.29 -9.42
CA GLY A 18 29.91 8.32 -9.83
C GLY A 18 30.54 7.55 -8.68
N THR A 19 30.05 7.74 -7.46
CA THR A 19 30.40 6.94 -6.27
C THR A 19 29.24 5.99 -5.96
N GLU A 20 29.54 4.73 -5.71
CA GLU A 20 28.49 3.79 -5.30
C GLU A 20 28.03 4.09 -3.86
N ASP A 21 26.72 4.24 -3.71
CA ASP A 21 26.01 4.42 -2.47
C ASP A 21 25.55 3.07 -1.88
N LEU A 22 25.20 3.04 -0.60
CA LEU A 22 24.75 1.82 0.07
C LEU A 22 23.22 1.76 0.11
N VAL A 23 22.69 0.61 -0.25
CA VAL A 23 21.26 0.34 -0.23
C VAL A 23 20.97 -0.98 0.47
N ALA A 24 19.93 -0.99 1.32
CA ALA A 24 19.37 -2.20 1.88
C ALA A 24 17.94 -2.40 1.42
N PHE A 25 17.63 -3.58 0.92
CA PHE A 25 16.24 -4.01 0.77
C PHE A 25 15.83 -4.74 2.05
N ASP A 26 14.94 -4.12 2.84
CA ASP A 26 14.39 -4.79 4.02
C ASP A 26 13.20 -5.67 3.60
N ARG A 27 13.45 -6.97 3.63
CA ARG A 27 12.49 -7.98 3.23
C ARG A 27 11.22 -7.96 4.05
N GLN A 28 11.29 -7.68 5.36
CA GLN A 28 10.14 -7.66 6.27
C GLN A 28 9.19 -6.50 5.95
N GLY A 29 9.77 -5.32 5.77
CA GLY A 29 9.01 -4.11 5.42
C GLY A 29 8.66 -4.02 3.94
N GLY A 30 9.28 -4.82 3.07
CA GLY A 30 9.17 -4.70 1.62
C GLY A 30 9.62 -3.32 1.12
N ARG A 31 10.67 -2.75 1.74
CA ARG A 31 11.09 -1.36 1.54
C ARG A 31 12.57 -1.22 1.27
N TRP A 32 12.94 -0.11 0.65
CA TRP A 32 14.31 0.32 0.47
C TRP A 32 14.77 1.25 1.58
N ILE A 33 15.99 1.07 2.07
CA ILE A 33 16.71 1.97 2.97
C ILE A 33 17.95 2.42 2.22
N THR A 34 18.10 3.73 2.06
CA THR A 34 19.13 4.32 1.19
C THR A 34 20.07 5.22 1.97
N PHE A 35 21.37 5.08 1.72
CA PHE A 35 22.43 5.87 2.31
C PHE A 35 23.37 6.37 1.22
N ILE A 36 23.68 7.64 1.25
CA ILE A 36 24.65 8.26 0.33
C ILE A 36 26.04 8.26 0.96
N ALA A 37 27.06 7.99 0.15
CA ALA A 37 28.46 8.05 0.51
C ALA A 37 28.91 9.52 0.59
N GLU A 38 28.98 10.09 1.78
CA GLU A 38 29.43 11.47 2.00
C GLU A 38 30.64 11.52 2.91
N ASN A 39 31.78 12.03 2.41
CA ASN A 39 33.01 12.22 3.19
C ASN A 39 33.52 10.95 3.91
N GLY A 40 33.36 9.78 3.32
CA GLY A 40 33.77 8.50 3.89
C GLY A 40 32.86 7.98 5.01
N THR A 41 31.59 8.41 5.01
CA THR A 41 30.54 7.95 5.92
C THR A 41 29.24 7.71 5.16
N TRP A 42 28.37 6.90 5.72
CA TRP A 42 27.04 6.61 5.16
C TRP A 42 26.01 7.55 5.76
N VAL A 43 25.40 8.41 4.93
CA VAL A 43 24.37 9.36 5.34
C VAL A 43 23.01 8.90 4.85
N GLY A 44 22.09 8.65 5.76
CA GLY A 44 20.74 8.21 5.42
C GLY A 44 19.96 9.23 4.60
N LYS A 45 19.44 8.83 3.43
CA LYS A 45 18.71 9.65 2.45
C LYS A 45 17.49 8.92 1.91
N PRO A 46 16.35 8.94 2.63
CA PRO A 46 15.14 8.19 2.28
C PRO A 46 14.50 8.61 0.96
N GLU A 47 14.77 9.81 0.49
CA GLU A 47 14.22 10.37 -0.74
C GLU A 47 14.54 9.54 -1.99
N TYR A 48 15.68 8.85 -2.01
CA TYR A 48 16.06 7.99 -3.14
C TYR A 48 15.28 6.66 -3.20
N ALA A 49 14.69 6.23 -2.09
CA ALA A 49 13.95 4.97 -2.04
C ALA A 49 12.78 4.91 -3.02
N SER A 50 12.15 6.05 -3.29
CA SER A 50 10.99 6.15 -4.20
C SER A 50 11.33 5.94 -5.68
N ALA A 51 12.61 6.11 -6.06
CA ALA A 51 13.08 5.89 -7.43
C ALA A 51 13.41 4.41 -7.72
N LEU A 52 13.53 3.60 -6.67
CA LEU A 52 13.82 2.17 -6.80
C LEU A 52 12.55 1.36 -7.05
N PRO A 53 12.61 0.30 -7.89
CA PRO A 53 11.46 -0.55 -8.16
C PRO A 53 10.88 -1.20 -6.89
N ALA A 54 9.57 -1.28 -6.80
CA ALA A 54 8.90 -2.03 -5.74
C ALA A 54 9.05 -3.53 -5.97
N VAL A 55 9.79 -4.21 -5.11
CA VAL A 55 10.10 -5.64 -5.19
C VAL A 55 9.72 -6.37 -3.91
N LYS A 56 9.79 -7.70 -3.92
CA LYS A 56 9.46 -8.55 -2.76
C LYS A 56 10.51 -9.65 -2.59
N ASN A 57 10.60 -10.16 -1.38
CA ASN A 57 11.39 -11.32 -0.97
C ASN A 57 12.91 -11.10 -0.98
N TRP A 58 13.53 -10.85 -2.13
CA TRP A 58 14.96 -10.54 -2.19
C TRP A 58 15.29 -9.63 -3.37
N ALA A 59 16.41 -8.91 -3.24
CA ALA A 59 16.91 -7.96 -4.23
C ALA A 59 18.45 -7.88 -4.19
N LEU A 60 19.10 -7.85 -5.35
CA LEU A 60 20.55 -7.73 -5.53
C LEU A 60 20.83 -6.79 -6.70
N PHE A 61 21.87 -5.96 -6.58
CA PHE A 61 22.34 -5.09 -7.65
C PHE A 61 23.60 -5.66 -8.31
N ARG A 62 23.57 -5.82 -9.66
CA ARG A 62 24.67 -6.31 -10.49
C ARG A 62 24.62 -5.62 -11.86
N ASP A 63 25.78 -5.29 -12.41
CA ASP A 63 25.88 -4.75 -13.78
C ASP A 63 25.90 -5.91 -14.78
N TYR A 64 24.73 -6.19 -15.42
CA TYR A 64 24.62 -7.29 -16.36
C TYR A 64 24.98 -6.90 -17.80
N ASN A 65 24.84 -5.61 -18.13
CA ASN A 65 25.02 -5.11 -19.49
C ASN A 65 26.37 -4.41 -19.72
N CYS A 66 27.23 -4.36 -18.64
CA CYS A 66 28.58 -3.78 -18.65
C CYS A 66 28.59 -2.27 -18.98
N ASP A 67 27.54 -1.54 -18.68
CA ASP A 67 27.49 -0.11 -18.90
C ASP A 67 28.08 0.70 -17.74
N GLY A 68 28.53 0.01 -16.68
CA GLY A 68 29.11 0.58 -15.47
C GLY A 68 28.09 1.02 -14.44
N LYS A 69 26.80 0.74 -14.66
CA LYS A 69 25.73 0.96 -13.70
C LYS A 69 25.16 -0.38 -13.25
N LYS A 70 24.94 -0.52 -11.96
CA LYS A 70 24.35 -1.75 -11.44
C LYS A 70 22.85 -1.79 -11.70
N ASP A 71 22.40 -2.91 -12.27
CA ASP A 71 21.01 -3.27 -12.54
C ASP A 71 20.42 -4.04 -11.38
N LEU A 72 19.10 -4.02 -11.24
CA LEU A 72 18.40 -4.69 -10.14
C LEU A 72 17.90 -6.07 -10.56
N PHE A 73 18.32 -7.07 -9.82
CA PHE A 73 17.79 -8.43 -9.85
C PHE A 73 16.92 -8.66 -8.61
N ALA A 74 15.71 -9.17 -8.79
CA ALA A 74 14.82 -9.44 -7.67
C ALA A 74 13.86 -10.60 -7.94
N TYR A 75 13.27 -11.12 -6.88
CA TYR A 75 12.25 -12.16 -7.00
C TYR A 75 11.03 -11.66 -7.76
N VAL A 76 10.56 -12.47 -8.69
CA VAL A 76 9.23 -12.37 -9.32
C VAL A 76 8.55 -13.73 -9.32
N LEU A 77 7.23 -13.75 -9.46
CA LEU A 77 6.49 -15.01 -9.52
C LEU A 77 6.96 -15.84 -10.75
N GLY A 78 7.59 -16.96 -10.46
CA GLY A 78 8.12 -17.87 -11.47
C GLY A 78 9.64 -17.84 -11.67
N GLY A 79 10.38 -16.94 -11.00
CA GLY A 79 11.84 -16.88 -11.10
C GLY A 79 12.45 -15.54 -10.71
N ILE A 80 13.34 -15.04 -11.53
CA ILE A 80 14.12 -13.82 -11.31
C ILE A 80 13.69 -12.75 -12.32
N GLY A 81 13.35 -11.57 -11.84
CA GLY A 81 13.12 -10.37 -12.64
C GLY A 81 14.36 -9.49 -12.71
N VAL A 82 14.49 -8.72 -13.77
CA VAL A 82 15.61 -7.79 -13.98
C VAL A 82 15.08 -6.42 -14.39
N TRP A 83 15.57 -5.38 -13.74
CA TRP A 83 15.34 -3.99 -14.10
C TRP A 83 16.68 -3.34 -14.46
N GLU A 84 16.80 -2.91 -15.70
CA GLU A 84 17.96 -2.18 -16.21
C GLU A 84 18.03 -0.79 -15.58
N ASN A 85 19.20 -0.39 -15.14
CA ASN A 85 19.48 0.95 -14.64
C ASN A 85 19.64 1.92 -15.82
N THR A 86 18.55 2.57 -16.19
CA THR A 86 18.49 3.52 -17.30
C THR A 86 18.71 4.97 -16.84
N SER A 87 19.36 5.16 -15.69
CA SER A 87 19.64 6.48 -15.13
C SER A 87 20.44 7.35 -16.08
N THR A 88 20.10 8.61 -16.11
CA THR A 88 20.83 9.68 -16.81
C THR A 88 21.60 10.50 -15.79
N THR A 89 22.35 11.52 -16.21
CA THR A 89 23.07 12.43 -15.30
C THR A 89 22.19 13.18 -14.30
N ASP A 90 20.89 13.25 -14.57
CA ASP A 90 19.95 14.10 -13.81
C ASP A 90 18.79 13.31 -13.17
N SER A 91 18.66 12.00 -13.44
CA SER A 91 17.53 11.22 -12.97
C SER A 91 17.86 9.75 -12.78
N LEU A 92 17.69 9.26 -11.56
CA LEU A 92 17.73 7.83 -11.21
C LEU A 92 16.50 7.13 -11.80
N SER A 93 16.69 6.06 -12.59
CA SER A 93 15.62 5.36 -13.29
C SER A 93 15.94 3.91 -13.53
N PHE A 94 14.95 3.04 -13.36
CA PHE A 94 15.04 1.61 -13.63
C PHE A 94 13.89 1.16 -14.54
N THR A 95 14.19 0.40 -15.59
CA THR A 95 13.20 -0.12 -16.54
C THR A 95 13.25 -1.64 -16.62
N TRP A 96 12.09 -2.28 -16.82
CA TRP A 96 12.02 -3.73 -16.98
C TRP A 96 12.84 -4.19 -18.21
N ALA A 97 13.84 -5.03 -17.98
CA ALA A 97 14.80 -5.44 -19.03
C ALA A 97 14.32 -6.64 -19.87
N LEU A 98 13.41 -7.45 -19.37
CA LEU A 98 13.07 -8.74 -19.98
C LEU A 98 11.89 -8.65 -20.94
N THR A 99 11.91 -9.45 -22.01
CA THR A 99 10.75 -9.66 -22.89
C THR A 99 9.74 -10.67 -22.31
N THR A 100 10.13 -11.39 -21.28
CA THR A 100 9.36 -12.38 -20.51
C THR A 100 9.08 -11.84 -19.10
N ASN A 101 8.29 -12.55 -18.32
CA ASN A 101 8.01 -12.16 -16.94
C ASN A 101 9.16 -12.54 -15.95
N TYR A 102 10.15 -13.27 -16.41
CA TYR A 102 11.29 -13.74 -15.61
C TYR A 102 12.45 -14.13 -16.52
N LEU A 103 13.66 -14.25 -15.96
CA LEU A 103 14.83 -14.82 -16.66
C LEU A 103 14.55 -16.24 -17.14
N THR A 104 15.13 -16.58 -18.28
CA THR A 104 15.03 -17.92 -18.87
C THR A 104 16.40 -18.57 -18.98
N THR A 105 16.42 -19.90 -18.97
CA THR A 105 17.62 -20.72 -19.17
C THR A 105 17.33 -21.82 -20.18
N SER A 106 18.33 -22.20 -20.93
CA SER A 106 18.29 -23.35 -21.87
C SER A 106 18.68 -24.61 -21.12
N ALA A 107 17.89 -25.68 -21.21
CA ALA A 107 18.17 -26.98 -20.63
C ALA A 107 17.82 -28.09 -21.61
N GLY A 108 18.82 -28.82 -22.08
CA GLY A 108 18.62 -29.93 -23.04
C GLY A 108 17.95 -29.53 -24.36
N GLY A 109 18.13 -28.28 -24.80
CA GLY A 109 17.51 -27.72 -26.01
C GLY A 109 16.07 -27.18 -25.83
N THR A 110 15.58 -27.09 -24.59
CA THR A 110 14.31 -26.49 -24.24
C THR A 110 14.54 -25.25 -23.36
N THR A 111 13.91 -24.14 -23.70
CA THR A 111 13.93 -22.93 -22.86
C THR A 111 12.89 -23.06 -21.75
N THR A 112 13.32 -22.80 -20.51
CA THR A 112 12.46 -22.80 -19.33
C THR A 112 12.77 -21.56 -18.47
N ASN A 113 11.95 -21.27 -17.46
CA ASN A 113 12.27 -20.23 -16.50
C ASN A 113 13.52 -20.59 -15.68
N LEU A 114 14.36 -19.61 -15.42
CA LEU A 114 15.42 -19.70 -14.43
C LEU A 114 14.75 -19.52 -13.06
N TYR A 115 14.39 -20.64 -12.44
CA TYR A 115 13.59 -20.67 -11.24
C TYR A 115 14.44 -20.46 -9.98
N ASN A 116 13.99 -19.59 -9.11
CA ASN A 116 14.52 -19.40 -7.76
C ASN A 116 13.36 -19.34 -6.77
N PHE A 117 13.48 -19.96 -5.62
CA PHE A 117 12.44 -19.90 -4.59
C PHE A 117 12.35 -18.49 -3.98
N SER A 118 11.19 -18.11 -3.51
CA SER A 118 10.98 -16.79 -2.87
C SER A 118 11.77 -16.63 -1.56
N SER A 119 12.09 -17.75 -0.90
CA SER A 119 12.90 -17.78 0.32
C SER A 119 14.40 -17.65 0.05
N ASP A 120 14.87 -18.08 -1.12
CA ASP A 120 16.28 -18.23 -1.43
C ASP A 120 16.88 -16.94 -1.99
N ILE A 121 18.14 -16.68 -1.62
CA ILE A 121 18.94 -15.63 -2.25
C ILE A 121 19.94 -16.32 -3.17
N PRO A 122 19.87 -16.12 -4.51
CA PRO A 122 20.78 -16.72 -5.45
C PRO A 122 22.15 -16.03 -5.40
N ALA A 123 23.22 -16.73 -5.84
CA ALA A 123 24.46 -16.04 -6.18
C ALA A 123 24.39 -15.61 -7.66
N ILE A 124 24.71 -14.34 -7.92
CA ILE A 124 24.76 -13.74 -9.25
C ILE A 124 26.13 -13.09 -9.41
N SER A 125 27.02 -13.73 -10.14
CA SER A 125 28.39 -13.24 -10.41
C SER A 125 29.06 -14.08 -11.50
N ASP A 126 30.22 -13.66 -11.98
CA ASP A 126 31.11 -14.45 -12.83
C ASP A 126 31.70 -15.62 -11.99
N ILE A 127 31.22 -16.85 -12.24
CA ILE A 127 31.57 -18.05 -11.46
C ILE A 127 32.81 -18.76 -11.99
N ASP A 128 33.03 -18.74 -13.32
CA ASP A 128 34.11 -19.44 -13.98
C ASP A 128 35.21 -18.51 -14.54
N GLY A 129 35.05 -17.20 -14.35
CA GLY A 129 36.06 -16.22 -14.70
C GLY A 129 36.15 -15.89 -16.18
N ASP A 130 35.12 -16.18 -16.97
CA ASP A 130 35.07 -15.91 -18.40
C ASP A 130 34.56 -14.50 -18.75
N GLY A 131 34.06 -13.76 -17.74
CA GLY A 131 33.56 -12.39 -17.83
C GLY A 131 32.08 -12.29 -18.10
N ASP A 132 31.37 -13.41 -18.16
CA ASP A 132 29.92 -13.48 -18.29
C ASP A 132 29.28 -13.55 -16.90
N MET A 133 28.05 -13.11 -16.79
CA MET A 133 27.31 -13.19 -15.52
C MET A 133 26.63 -14.54 -15.40
N ASP A 134 26.95 -15.30 -14.35
CA ASP A 134 26.33 -16.57 -14.01
C ASP A 134 25.32 -16.45 -12.90
N VAL A 135 24.47 -17.47 -12.76
CA VAL A 135 23.49 -17.58 -11.66
C VAL A 135 23.56 -18.97 -11.02
N LEU A 136 23.79 -18.98 -9.70
CA LEU A 136 23.62 -20.19 -8.89
C LEU A 136 22.28 -20.12 -8.14
N THR A 137 21.47 -21.19 -8.27
CA THR A 137 20.21 -21.34 -7.53
C THR A 137 20.16 -22.68 -6.81
N PHE A 138 19.46 -22.77 -5.69
CA PHE A 138 19.17 -24.07 -5.12
C PHE A 138 18.14 -24.84 -5.95
N GLY A 139 18.42 -26.12 -6.21
CA GLY A 139 17.50 -27.06 -6.83
C GLY A 139 16.56 -27.69 -5.81
N GLN A 140 15.55 -28.42 -6.29
CA GLN A 140 14.60 -29.14 -5.42
C GLN A 140 15.22 -30.26 -4.58
N SER A 141 16.47 -30.62 -4.83
CA SER A 141 17.18 -31.77 -4.22
C SER A 141 18.31 -31.38 -3.28
N ALA A 142 18.30 -30.16 -2.72
CA ALA A 142 19.36 -29.62 -1.86
C ALA A 142 20.76 -29.59 -2.54
N THR A 143 20.78 -29.49 -3.86
CA THR A 143 21.96 -29.28 -4.69
C THR A 143 21.90 -27.94 -5.38
N VAL A 144 23.00 -27.39 -5.80
CA VAL A 144 23.10 -26.11 -6.46
C VAL A 144 23.09 -26.26 -7.98
N ASN A 145 22.17 -25.61 -8.65
CA ASN A 145 22.14 -25.48 -10.11
C ASN A 145 23.09 -24.35 -10.52
N TRP A 146 23.83 -24.54 -11.58
CA TRP A 146 24.60 -23.50 -12.23
C TRP A 146 24.00 -23.19 -13.60
N HIS A 147 23.53 -21.99 -13.74
CA HIS A 147 23.06 -21.38 -14.97
C HIS A 147 24.20 -20.50 -15.48
N GLU A 148 24.95 -21.03 -16.46
CA GLU A 148 26.11 -20.40 -17.08
C GLU A 148 25.65 -19.33 -18.07
N GLY A 149 26.22 -18.13 -17.97
CA GLY A 149 26.07 -17.05 -18.94
C GLY A 149 26.64 -17.50 -20.30
N LEU A 150 26.11 -16.96 -21.38
CA LEU A 150 26.56 -17.32 -22.74
C LEU A 150 27.13 -16.13 -23.50
N THR A 151 26.91 -14.95 -23.01
CA THR A 151 27.30 -13.71 -23.65
C THR A 151 27.77 -12.69 -22.61
N ALA A 152 28.96 -12.19 -22.81
CA ALA A 152 29.45 -11.06 -22.02
C ALA A 152 28.43 -9.91 -22.11
N CYS A 153 28.08 -9.36 -20.95
CA CYS A 153 27.14 -8.25 -20.87
C CYS A 153 25.71 -8.61 -21.36
N GLY A 154 25.21 -9.82 -21.04
CA GLY A 154 23.92 -10.33 -21.50
C GLY A 154 23.12 -11.09 -20.43
N LEU A 155 21.92 -11.51 -20.79
CA LEU A 155 20.98 -12.27 -19.95
C LEU A 155 20.60 -13.62 -20.58
N ASP A 156 21.49 -14.20 -21.36
CA ASP A 156 21.31 -15.49 -22.00
C ASP A 156 21.99 -16.59 -21.18
N PHE A 157 21.22 -17.55 -20.68
CA PHE A 157 21.72 -18.58 -19.78
C PHE A 157 21.50 -20.00 -20.31
N THR A 158 22.42 -20.89 -19.94
CA THR A 158 22.25 -22.35 -20.10
C THR A 158 22.44 -23.04 -18.75
N LEU A 159 21.59 -24.03 -18.45
CA LEU A 159 21.79 -24.89 -17.30
C LEU A 159 22.97 -25.84 -17.56
N ASN A 160 24.12 -25.50 -17.01
CA ASN A 160 25.36 -26.29 -17.16
C ASN A 160 25.30 -27.56 -16.30
N THR A 161 24.95 -27.42 -15.02
CA THR A 161 24.83 -28.56 -14.12
C THR A 161 23.75 -28.30 -13.04
N THR A 162 23.16 -29.39 -12.53
CA THR A 162 22.26 -29.35 -11.38
C THR A 162 22.96 -29.71 -10.07
N CYS A 163 24.30 -29.79 -10.08
CA CYS A 163 25.11 -30.09 -8.91
C CYS A 163 26.46 -29.37 -8.99
N TRP A 164 26.43 -28.04 -8.98
CA TRP A 164 27.65 -27.23 -8.91
C TRP A 164 28.39 -27.51 -7.60
N GLY A 165 29.72 -27.57 -7.65
CA GLY A 165 30.55 -27.83 -6.48
C GLY A 165 30.49 -29.27 -5.95
N ARG A 166 29.62 -30.15 -6.51
CA ARG A 166 29.45 -31.57 -6.15
C ARG A 166 29.21 -31.80 -4.66
N PHE A 167 28.41 -30.98 -4.05
CA PHE A 167 27.97 -31.15 -2.68
C PHE A 167 26.45 -31.20 -2.60
N GLU A 168 25.96 -31.73 -1.48
CA GLU A 168 24.55 -31.72 -1.10
C GLU A 168 24.42 -31.09 0.29
N GLU A 169 23.47 -30.20 0.48
CA GLU A 169 23.11 -29.63 1.76
C GLU A 169 22.35 -30.65 2.61
N ASN A 170 22.68 -30.72 3.90
CA ASN A 170 22.01 -31.65 4.80
C ASN A 170 20.85 -30.94 5.51
N LEU A 171 19.63 -31.31 5.19
CA LEU A 171 18.40 -30.70 5.72
C LEU A 171 18.19 -30.87 7.24
N SER A 172 18.93 -31.71 7.91
CA SER A 172 18.78 -32.02 9.35
C SER A 172 19.95 -31.58 10.22
N SER A 173 21.04 -31.12 9.59
CA SER A 173 22.21 -30.57 10.28
C SER A 173 22.84 -29.50 9.41
N ASN A 174 23.41 -28.47 10.03
CA ASN A 174 24.12 -27.41 9.30
C ASN A 174 25.47 -27.92 8.79
N ASP A 175 25.40 -28.89 7.87
CA ASP A 175 26.56 -29.57 7.30
C ASP A 175 26.34 -29.85 5.81
N LEU A 176 27.45 -30.04 5.06
CA LEU A 176 27.44 -30.38 3.64
C LEU A 176 27.96 -31.78 3.45
N THR A 177 27.33 -32.55 2.60
CA THR A 177 27.87 -33.82 2.10
C THR A 177 28.71 -33.54 0.87
N LEU A 178 30.03 -33.51 1.04
CA LEU A 178 30.96 -33.35 -0.09
C LEU A 178 30.98 -34.61 -0.95
N ASN A 179 31.09 -34.41 -2.27
CA ASN A 179 31.00 -35.47 -3.29
C ASN A 179 29.64 -36.20 -3.29
N GLY A 180 28.58 -35.50 -2.91
CA GLY A 180 27.24 -36.04 -2.70
C GLY A 180 26.47 -36.41 -3.96
N CYS A 181 26.81 -35.81 -5.10
CA CYS A 181 26.11 -36.01 -6.38
C CYS A 181 26.51 -37.29 -7.13
N ALA A 182 27.03 -38.31 -6.46
CA ALA A 182 27.40 -39.60 -7.07
C ALA A 182 26.15 -40.36 -7.56
N GLY A 183 25.72 -40.09 -8.78
CA GLY A 183 24.53 -40.69 -9.39
C GLY A 183 23.72 -39.72 -10.26
N VAL A 184 24.01 -38.43 -10.24
CA VAL A 184 23.41 -37.45 -11.14
C VAL A 184 24.11 -37.51 -12.48
N GLN A 185 23.71 -38.46 -13.31
CA GLN A 185 24.07 -38.52 -14.72
C GLN A 185 23.07 -37.71 -15.52
N LYS A 186 23.57 -36.66 -16.19
CA LYS A 186 22.98 -35.98 -17.35
C LYS A 186 21.45 -35.85 -17.36
N LEU A 187 20.96 -34.63 -17.11
CA LEU A 187 19.73 -34.04 -17.66
C LEU A 187 18.60 -35.07 -17.98
N GLU A 188 18.01 -35.70 -16.97
CA GLU A 188 16.68 -36.24 -17.08
C GLU A 188 15.82 -35.63 -16.00
N PHE A 189 14.83 -34.84 -16.41
CA PHE A 189 13.72 -34.33 -15.55
C PHE A 189 12.87 -35.52 -15.07
N THR A 190 13.39 -36.30 -14.15
CA THR A 190 12.56 -37.27 -13.42
C THR A 190 12.23 -36.68 -12.05
N GLN A 191 10.96 -36.31 -11.86
CA GLN A 191 10.46 -36.00 -10.52
C GLN A 191 10.81 -37.14 -9.55
N LYS A 192 11.78 -36.87 -8.67
CA LYS A 192 12.04 -37.73 -7.53
C LYS A 192 10.93 -37.52 -6.51
N THR A 193 10.02 -38.46 -6.37
CA THR A 193 8.83 -38.40 -5.51
C THR A 193 9.10 -38.67 -4.01
N SER A 194 10.35 -38.61 -3.53
CA SER A 194 10.66 -38.84 -2.11
C SER A 194 12.08 -38.33 -1.73
N GLY A 195 12.29 -37.04 -1.84
CA GLY A 195 13.38 -36.31 -1.16
C GLY A 195 12.77 -35.15 -0.41
N GLY A 196 13.26 -34.81 0.78
CA GLY A 196 12.83 -33.60 1.48
C GLY A 196 12.97 -32.41 0.55
N MET A 197 11.96 -31.53 0.55
CA MET A 197 12.06 -30.28 -0.21
C MET A 197 13.10 -29.39 0.49
N HIS A 198 13.92 -28.71 -0.29
CA HIS A 198 14.80 -27.65 0.20
C HIS A 198 13.99 -26.62 1.00
N ALA A 199 14.47 -26.26 2.19
CA ALA A 199 13.71 -25.43 3.13
C ALA A 199 13.94 -23.92 2.94
N GLY A 200 15.02 -23.52 2.27
CA GLY A 200 15.44 -22.15 1.96
C GLY A 200 16.88 -21.88 2.35
N SER A 201 17.68 -21.32 1.42
CA SER A 201 19.09 -21.00 1.66
C SER A 201 19.53 -19.75 0.90
N SER A 202 20.61 -19.12 1.38
CA SER A 202 21.29 -18.01 0.72
C SER A 202 22.66 -18.47 0.21
N LEU A 203 23.05 -18.00 -0.96
CA LEU A 203 24.34 -18.28 -1.60
C LEU A 203 25.13 -16.99 -1.78
N LEU A 204 26.38 -16.99 -1.34
CA LEU A 204 27.35 -15.97 -1.67
C LEU A 204 28.61 -16.66 -2.20
N VAL A 205 29.03 -16.29 -3.41
CA VAL A 205 30.23 -16.84 -4.06
C VAL A 205 31.35 -15.82 -4.02
N LEU A 206 32.52 -16.25 -3.52
CA LEU A 206 33.73 -15.43 -3.44
C LEU A 206 34.94 -16.34 -3.23
N ASN A 207 36.15 -15.86 -3.52
CA ASN A 207 37.40 -16.59 -3.23
C ASN A 207 37.79 -16.32 -1.76
N LEU A 208 37.80 -17.38 -0.94
CA LEU A 208 38.05 -17.29 0.50
C LEU A 208 39.50 -17.61 0.92
N ASN A 209 40.30 -18.19 0.02
CA ASN A 209 41.56 -18.76 0.37
C ASN A 209 42.75 -18.33 -0.54
N GLY A 210 42.48 -17.50 -1.56
CA GLY A 210 43.49 -16.95 -2.46
C GLY A 210 43.96 -17.86 -3.57
N ASP A 211 43.21 -18.91 -3.87
CA ASP A 211 43.58 -19.92 -4.92
C ASP A 211 43.01 -19.62 -6.31
N SER A 212 42.33 -18.51 -6.47
CA SER A 212 41.65 -18.03 -7.69
C SER A 212 40.41 -18.84 -8.10
N LEU A 213 39.93 -19.74 -7.26
CA LEU A 213 38.67 -20.46 -7.48
C LEU A 213 37.58 -19.84 -6.64
N GLN A 214 36.37 -19.95 -7.13
CA GLN A 214 35.19 -19.45 -6.38
C GLN A 214 34.77 -20.47 -5.33
N ASP A 215 34.84 -20.07 -4.08
CA ASP A 215 34.27 -20.76 -2.92
C ASP A 215 32.81 -20.31 -2.69
N VAL A 216 32.11 -20.93 -1.75
CA VAL A 216 30.73 -20.55 -1.45
C VAL A 216 30.47 -20.44 0.05
N LEU A 217 29.79 -19.39 0.46
CA LEU A 217 29.12 -19.26 1.75
C LEU A 217 27.64 -19.59 1.62
N ILE A 218 27.14 -20.39 2.56
CA ILE A 218 25.75 -20.86 2.57
C ILE A 218 25.15 -20.52 3.93
N GLY A 219 23.99 -19.89 3.90
CA GLY A 219 23.12 -19.71 5.06
C GLY A 219 21.83 -20.50 4.88
N ASP A 220 21.45 -21.32 5.84
CA ASP A 220 20.24 -22.15 5.80
C ASP A 220 19.16 -21.61 6.75
N VAL A 221 17.91 -21.74 6.33
CA VAL A 221 16.71 -21.26 7.05
C VAL A 221 16.57 -21.83 8.47
N SER A 222 17.16 -23.00 8.72
CA SER A 222 16.99 -23.74 9.99
C SER A 222 18.16 -23.55 10.96
N PHE A 223 19.20 -22.83 10.59
CA PHE A 223 20.44 -22.73 11.35
C PHE A 223 20.91 -21.29 11.57
N THR A 224 21.77 -21.11 12.56
CA THR A 224 22.20 -19.81 13.08
C THR A 224 23.51 -19.31 12.47
N ASN A 225 24.26 -20.17 11.79
CA ASN A 225 25.61 -19.86 11.31
C ASN A 225 25.78 -20.18 9.82
N LEU A 226 26.70 -19.44 9.22
CA LEU A 226 27.13 -19.71 7.85
C LEU A 226 27.99 -20.96 7.76
N VAL A 227 27.91 -21.64 6.62
CA VAL A 227 28.80 -22.73 6.21
C VAL A 227 29.63 -22.25 5.03
N ALA A 228 30.94 -22.43 5.09
CA ALA A 228 31.85 -22.23 3.96
C ALA A 228 32.19 -23.57 3.31
N ALA A 229 32.21 -23.62 1.97
CA ALA A 229 32.74 -24.75 1.21
C ALA A 229 33.82 -24.25 0.23
N TYR A 230 34.96 -24.93 0.25
CA TYR A 230 36.16 -24.53 -0.46
C TYR A 230 36.32 -25.35 -1.73
N ASN A 231 36.47 -24.67 -2.84
CA ASN A 231 36.64 -25.27 -4.17
C ASN A 231 38.10 -25.65 -4.41
N GLY A 232 38.36 -26.92 -4.63
CA GLY A 232 39.68 -27.41 -5.01
C GLY A 232 39.67 -28.11 -6.40
N GLY A 233 38.63 -27.84 -7.19
CA GLY A 233 38.45 -28.38 -8.52
C GLY A 233 39.15 -27.56 -9.61
N HIS A 234 38.43 -27.17 -10.62
CA HIS A 234 38.87 -26.32 -11.72
C HIS A 234 37.93 -25.17 -11.91
N ILE A 235 38.33 -24.09 -12.56
CA ILE A 235 37.50 -22.90 -12.76
C ILE A 235 36.18 -23.25 -13.48
N ASP A 236 36.23 -24.06 -14.55
CA ASP A 236 35.06 -24.52 -15.32
C ASP A 236 34.35 -25.73 -14.68
N SER A 237 34.80 -26.22 -13.53
CA SER A 237 34.30 -27.46 -12.93
C SER A 237 34.57 -27.47 -11.43
N ALA A 238 33.73 -26.79 -10.68
CA ALA A 238 33.83 -26.68 -9.23
C ALA A 238 33.71 -28.05 -8.54
N PHE A 239 34.57 -28.28 -7.56
CA PHE A 239 34.56 -29.45 -6.70
C PHE A 239 34.98 -29.09 -5.28
N MET A 240 34.00 -29.05 -4.36
CA MET A 240 34.29 -28.72 -2.99
C MET A 240 35.07 -29.80 -2.28
N VAL A 241 36.25 -29.45 -1.76
CA VAL A 241 37.20 -30.38 -1.13
C VAL A 241 37.28 -30.25 0.39
N ALA A 242 36.85 -29.12 0.91
CA ALA A 242 36.83 -28.84 2.34
C ALA A 242 35.59 -27.97 2.68
N LYS A 243 35.27 -27.95 3.96
CA LYS A 243 34.16 -27.11 4.51
C LYS A 243 34.45 -26.67 5.91
N ASP A 244 33.88 -25.50 6.29
CA ASP A 244 33.78 -25.02 7.66
C ASP A 244 32.33 -24.82 8.00
N THR A 245 31.81 -25.54 8.98
CA THR A 245 30.40 -25.46 9.38
C THR A 245 30.09 -24.37 10.39
N LEU A 246 31.11 -23.60 10.82
CA LEU A 246 31.02 -22.46 11.73
C LEU A 246 31.84 -21.29 11.18
N TYR A 247 31.32 -20.62 10.16
CA TYR A 247 32.06 -19.55 9.47
C TYR A 247 31.61 -18.15 9.92
N PRO A 248 32.52 -17.14 10.02
CA PRO A 248 33.99 -17.22 10.03
C PRO A 248 34.52 -17.98 11.26
N VAL A 249 35.54 -18.83 11.09
CA VAL A 249 36.01 -19.77 12.14
C VAL A 249 36.45 -19.09 13.44
N ALA A 250 37.06 -17.90 13.33
CA ALA A 250 37.52 -17.15 14.51
C ALA A 250 36.38 -16.48 15.30
N GLN A 251 35.34 -16.06 14.61
CA GLN A 251 34.15 -15.39 15.17
C GLN A 251 32.92 -15.86 14.37
N PRO A 252 32.40 -17.07 14.64
CA PRO A 252 31.28 -17.60 13.89
C PRO A 252 30.06 -16.70 13.94
N THR A 253 29.36 -16.62 12.82
CA THR A 253 28.03 -16.03 12.77
C THR A 253 27.08 -16.77 13.71
N ALA A 254 26.25 -16.03 14.40
CA ALA A 254 25.23 -16.58 15.30
C ALA A 254 23.94 -15.73 15.19
N ILE A 255 23.43 -15.63 13.97
CA ILE A 255 22.16 -14.97 13.66
C ILE A 255 21.06 -16.01 13.72
N GLU A 256 20.09 -15.77 14.58
CA GLU A 256 18.99 -16.71 14.78
C GLU A 256 18.13 -16.74 13.51
N TYR A 257 17.96 -17.92 12.95
CA TYR A 257 17.29 -18.19 11.70
C TYR A 257 17.83 -17.47 10.45
N PHE A 258 18.26 -18.26 9.53
CA PHE A 258 18.55 -17.90 8.15
C PHE A 258 19.56 -16.74 8.00
N PRO A 259 20.81 -16.88 8.39
CA PRO A 259 21.84 -15.89 8.10
C PRO A 259 22.03 -15.77 6.57
N ALA A 260 21.96 -14.55 6.04
CA ALA A 260 22.27 -14.24 4.66
C ALA A 260 23.51 -13.37 4.59
N ALA A 261 24.43 -13.73 3.70
CA ALA A 261 25.73 -13.08 3.55
C ALA A 261 25.78 -12.17 2.31
N PHE A 262 26.39 -11.00 2.45
CA PHE A 262 26.60 -10.01 1.38
C PHE A 262 28.05 -9.54 1.42
N TYR A 263 28.61 -9.13 0.28
CA TYR A 263 30.02 -8.79 0.15
C TYR A 263 30.18 -7.48 -0.59
N GLU A 264 30.37 -6.38 0.15
CA GLU A 264 30.46 -5.02 -0.39
C GLU A 264 31.53 -4.22 0.40
N ASP A 265 32.21 -3.28 -0.24
CA ASP A 265 33.14 -2.36 0.44
C ASP A 265 32.35 -1.35 1.25
N ILE A 266 32.38 -1.51 2.56
CA ILE A 266 31.59 -0.72 3.51
C ILE A 266 32.41 0.36 4.20
N ASN A 267 33.71 0.14 4.35
CA ASN A 267 34.61 1.04 5.08
C ASN A 267 35.42 1.97 4.15
N PHE A 268 35.16 1.97 2.85
CA PHE A 268 35.76 2.80 1.81
C PHE A 268 37.28 2.52 1.59
N ASP A 269 37.75 1.32 1.87
CA ASP A 269 39.14 0.93 1.64
C ASP A 269 39.37 0.21 0.31
N ASN A 270 38.35 0.04 -0.50
CA ASN A 270 38.26 -0.69 -1.76
C ASN A 270 38.48 -2.23 -1.62
N VAL A 271 38.31 -2.76 -0.44
CA VAL A 271 38.27 -4.20 -0.17
C VAL A 271 36.89 -4.56 0.37
N PRO A 272 36.12 -5.40 -0.30
CA PRO A 272 34.80 -5.74 0.19
C PRO A 272 34.83 -6.41 1.56
N ASP A 273 33.89 -6.03 2.41
CA ASP A 273 33.64 -6.53 3.75
C ASP A 273 32.51 -7.57 3.70
N LEU A 274 32.44 -8.45 4.71
CA LEU A 274 31.35 -9.41 4.84
C LEU A 274 30.27 -8.82 5.75
N MET A 275 29.08 -8.69 5.21
CA MET A 275 27.88 -8.36 5.97
C MET A 275 26.99 -9.59 6.11
N VAL A 276 26.42 -9.78 7.29
CA VAL A 276 25.49 -10.90 7.54
C VAL A 276 24.27 -10.39 8.29
N SER A 277 23.09 -10.70 7.77
CA SER A 277 21.81 -10.33 8.37
C SER A 277 20.81 -11.49 8.33
N PRO A 278 19.77 -11.48 9.18
CA PRO A 278 18.72 -12.49 9.10
C PRO A 278 17.90 -12.34 7.83
N ASN A 279 17.38 -13.44 7.30
CA ASN A 279 16.54 -13.45 6.10
C ASN A 279 15.15 -14.08 6.35
N LEU A 280 14.78 -14.30 7.61
CA LEU A 280 13.48 -14.87 8.01
C LEU A 280 12.91 -14.18 9.24
N ASN A 281 11.59 -13.94 9.22
CA ASN A 281 10.84 -13.42 10.37
C ASN A 281 10.97 -14.38 11.58
N GLY A 282 10.93 -13.83 12.79
CA GLY A 282 11.10 -14.63 14.02
C GLY A 282 12.54 -14.66 14.52
N SER A 283 13.45 -14.04 13.77
CA SER A 283 14.85 -13.82 14.17
C SER A 283 15.01 -12.58 15.02
N GLN A 284 16.26 -12.29 15.40
CA GLN A 284 16.63 -11.06 16.11
C GLN A 284 16.31 -9.83 15.26
N ASN A 285 15.67 -8.85 15.87
CA ASN A 285 15.28 -7.59 15.26
C ASN A 285 16.07 -6.38 15.79
N THR A 286 17.10 -6.65 16.58
CA THR A 286 18.11 -5.68 17.02
C THR A 286 19.45 -6.37 17.02
N LYS A 287 20.55 -5.66 16.77
CA LYS A 287 21.87 -6.26 16.58
C LYS A 287 21.85 -7.37 15.51
N ASN A 288 21.13 -7.12 14.47
CA ASN A 288 20.82 -8.07 13.39
C ASN A 288 21.61 -7.78 12.11
N ASN A 289 22.44 -6.74 12.10
CA ASN A 289 23.28 -6.37 10.96
C ASN A 289 24.75 -6.48 11.34
N TRP A 290 25.36 -7.62 11.00
CA TRP A 290 26.71 -7.98 11.40
C TRP A 290 27.70 -7.61 10.29
N LEU A 291 28.63 -6.73 10.60
CA LEU A 291 29.74 -6.36 9.74
C LEU A 291 31.02 -6.99 10.22
N TYR A 292 31.70 -7.71 9.33
CA TYR A 292 33.05 -8.24 9.48
C TYR A 292 33.98 -7.48 8.54
N PRO A 293 34.75 -6.48 9.02
CA PRO A 293 35.69 -5.77 8.18
C PRO A 293 36.76 -6.71 7.62
N ASN A 294 37.10 -6.55 6.36
CA ASN A 294 38.13 -7.36 5.69
C ASN A 294 39.49 -6.69 5.78
N ASN A 295 40.33 -7.16 6.69
CA ASN A 295 41.72 -6.71 6.81
C ASN A 295 42.70 -7.46 5.85
N GLY A 296 42.18 -8.30 4.97
CA GLY A 296 42.95 -9.06 4.00
C GLY A 296 42.93 -8.46 2.60
N THR A 297 42.57 -9.24 1.63
CA THR A 297 42.39 -8.81 0.22
C THR A 297 41.07 -9.35 -0.33
N VAL A 298 40.62 -8.86 -1.48
CA VAL A 298 39.40 -9.30 -2.17
C VAL A 298 39.35 -10.83 -2.31
N ASN A 299 40.48 -11.45 -2.66
CA ASN A 299 40.58 -12.90 -2.94
C ASN A 299 41.14 -13.75 -1.78
N ASN A 300 41.44 -13.14 -0.65
CA ASN A 300 41.95 -13.84 0.54
C ASN A 300 41.56 -12.99 1.79
N PRO A 301 40.28 -13.02 2.16
CA PRO A 301 39.79 -12.21 3.21
C PRO A 301 40.31 -12.62 4.59
N SER A 302 40.51 -11.63 5.46
CA SER A 302 40.90 -11.79 6.86
C SER A 302 39.96 -10.94 7.72
N TRP A 303 38.99 -11.59 8.32
CA TRP A 303 37.93 -10.87 9.04
C TRP A 303 38.40 -10.23 10.33
N GLY A 304 38.09 -8.94 10.49
CA GLY A 304 38.34 -8.15 11.69
C GLY A 304 37.34 -8.41 12.80
N SER A 305 37.35 -7.55 13.80
CA SER A 305 36.38 -7.60 14.90
C SER A 305 35.00 -7.24 14.39
N ILE A 306 34.01 -8.04 14.80
CA ILE A 306 32.61 -7.87 14.41
C ILE A 306 31.99 -6.60 15.01
N ASP A 307 31.23 -5.87 14.18
CA ASP A 307 30.20 -4.96 14.61
C ASP A 307 28.82 -5.61 14.35
N SER A 308 28.10 -5.99 15.40
CA SER A 308 26.81 -6.70 15.28
C SER A 308 25.60 -5.79 15.09
N ALA A 309 25.79 -4.48 15.08
CA ALA A 309 24.71 -3.48 14.97
C ALA A 309 25.04 -2.36 13.98
N PHE A 310 25.81 -2.70 12.94
CA PHE A 310 26.26 -1.72 11.94
C PHE A 310 25.08 -0.95 11.36
N LEU A 311 25.15 0.39 11.37
CA LEU A 311 24.12 1.36 11.02
C LEU A 311 22.84 1.30 11.87
N VAL A 312 22.41 0.13 12.33
CA VAL A 312 21.21 0.00 13.16
C VAL A 312 21.38 0.68 14.51
N SER A 313 22.62 0.70 15.07
CA SER A 313 22.91 1.42 16.31
C SER A 313 22.74 2.93 16.23
N GLU A 314 22.73 3.49 15.02
CA GLU A 314 22.57 4.94 14.75
C GLU A 314 21.12 5.28 14.32
N MET A 315 20.25 4.28 14.23
CA MET A 315 18.85 4.43 13.90
C MET A 315 17.99 4.48 15.15
N LEU A 316 16.82 5.13 15.07
CA LEU A 316 15.75 4.89 16.01
C LEU A 316 15.14 3.55 15.63
N ASP A 317 15.44 2.52 16.43
CA ASP A 317 15.00 1.14 16.22
C ASP A 317 14.47 0.57 17.54
N ILE A 318 13.19 0.25 17.55
CA ILE A 318 12.49 -0.33 18.70
C ILE A 318 12.27 -1.85 18.57
N GLY A 319 12.92 -2.47 17.63
CA GLY A 319 12.67 -3.84 17.19
C GLY A 319 11.76 -3.85 15.96
N SER A 320 10.58 -4.45 16.04
CA SER A 320 9.67 -4.55 14.89
C SER A 320 8.35 -3.83 15.12
N ALA A 321 7.69 -3.44 14.01
CA ALA A 321 6.33 -2.88 13.97
C ALA A 321 6.17 -1.64 14.86
N ALA A 322 6.93 -0.58 14.58
CA ALA A 322 6.85 0.68 15.32
C ALA A 322 5.47 1.32 15.24
N LYS A 323 4.94 1.72 16.40
CA LYS A 323 3.64 2.36 16.57
C LYS A 323 3.82 3.66 17.36
N PRO A 324 4.13 4.77 16.67
CA PRO A 324 4.32 6.06 17.31
C PRO A 324 2.98 6.68 17.73
N THR A 325 3.04 7.52 18.75
CA THR A 325 2.02 8.50 19.10
C THR A 325 2.67 9.75 19.66
N LEU A 326 2.04 10.89 19.50
CA LEU A 326 2.52 12.18 19.96
C LEU A 326 1.65 12.67 21.11
N VAL A 327 2.28 13.18 22.17
CA VAL A 327 1.62 13.68 23.37
C VAL A 327 2.56 14.66 24.08
N ASP A 328 2.05 15.77 24.60
CA ASP A 328 2.78 16.62 25.57
C ASP A 328 2.65 15.94 26.95
N ILE A 329 3.64 15.08 27.30
CA ILE A 329 3.56 14.20 28.47
C ILE A 329 4.04 14.87 29.75
N ASP A 330 4.86 15.91 29.65
CA ASP A 330 5.41 16.67 30.79
C ASP A 330 4.91 18.11 30.90
N PHE A 331 3.97 18.51 30.02
CA PHE A 331 3.27 19.78 29.98
C PHE A 331 4.18 20.99 29.79
N ASP A 332 5.24 20.86 29.05
CA ASP A 332 6.12 21.96 28.73
C ASP A 332 5.69 22.74 27.46
N GLY A 333 4.69 22.24 26.75
CA GLY A 333 4.03 22.87 25.60
C GLY A 333 4.59 22.43 24.26
N ASP A 334 5.48 21.44 24.24
CA ASP A 334 5.87 20.78 23.03
C ASP A 334 5.54 19.25 23.03
N LEU A 335 5.45 18.65 21.85
CA LEU A 335 5.02 17.26 21.73
C LEU A 335 6.18 16.31 21.92
N ASP A 336 6.00 15.36 22.82
CA ASP A 336 6.85 14.20 23.01
C ASP A 336 6.44 13.04 22.12
N LEU A 337 7.33 12.07 21.96
CA LEU A 337 7.12 10.89 21.12
C LEU A 337 7.14 9.62 21.97
N VAL A 338 6.02 8.92 22.01
CA VAL A 338 5.94 7.56 22.58
C VAL A 338 5.87 6.55 21.44
N VAL A 339 6.69 5.51 21.50
CA VAL A 339 6.73 4.47 20.47
C VAL A 339 6.53 3.11 21.09
N GLY A 340 5.40 2.47 20.79
CA GLY A 340 5.16 1.06 21.03
C GLY A 340 5.56 0.20 19.83
N GLY A 341 5.38 -1.10 19.92
CA GLY A 341 5.69 -2.01 18.82
C GLY A 341 5.61 -3.47 19.20
N LYS A 342 6.05 -4.36 18.31
CA LYS A 342 6.08 -5.80 18.55
C LYS A 342 6.99 -6.17 19.71
N GLY A 343 8.06 -5.42 19.90
CA GLY A 343 9.01 -5.59 20.97
C GLY A 343 10.37 -6.11 20.53
N LEU A 344 11.27 -6.22 21.51
CA LEU A 344 12.64 -6.66 21.31
C LEU A 344 12.73 -8.18 21.38
N TYR A 345 13.47 -8.76 20.46
CA TYR A 345 13.76 -10.19 20.42
C TYR A 345 14.42 -10.67 21.72
N THR A 346 13.96 -11.81 22.24
CA THR A 346 14.50 -12.43 23.46
C THR A 346 14.88 -13.89 23.24
N ALA A 347 14.20 -14.59 22.36
CA ALA A 347 14.43 -16.00 21.99
C ALA A 347 13.70 -16.26 20.65
N PRO A 348 13.97 -17.38 19.97
CA PRO A 348 13.30 -17.73 18.73
C PRO A 348 11.79 -17.51 18.76
N SER A 349 11.31 -16.63 17.86
CA SER A 349 9.91 -16.22 17.74
C SER A 349 9.27 -15.68 19.05
N THR A 350 10.09 -15.16 19.97
CA THR A 350 9.63 -14.59 21.24
C THR A 350 10.14 -13.15 21.38
N TYR A 351 9.22 -12.22 21.55
CA TYR A 351 9.51 -10.81 21.71
C TYR A 351 9.00 -10.29 23.03
N LYS A 352 9.69 -9.32 23.60
CA LYS A 352 9.25 -8.60 24.79
C LYS A 352 8.90 -7.17 24.41
N SER A 353 7.61 -6.89 24.35
CA SER A 353 7.12 -5.56 24.03
C SER A 353 7.36 -4.58 25.16
N ARG A 354 7.65 -3.35 24.77
CA ARG A 354 7.84 -2.18 25.64
C ARG A 354 7.32 -0.94 24.93
N MET A 355 7.17 0.12 25.66
CA MET A 355 6.93 1.45 25.12
C MET A 355 8.10 2.35 25.45
N PHE A 356 8.65 2.99 24.44
CA PHE A 356 9.79 3.90 24.57
C PHE A 356 9.28 5.34 24.58
N LEU A 357 9.74 6.12 25.57
CA LEU A 357 9.49 7.55 25.62
C LEU A 357 10.72 8.32 25.15
N TYR A 358 10.51 9.14 24.14
CA TYR A 358 11.46 10.14 23.67
C TYR A 358 10.92 11.52 24.01
N THR A 359 11.47 12.13 25.06
CA THR A 359 11.09 13.49 25.45
C THR A 359 11.69 14.50 24.46
N ASN A 360 10.90 15.47 24.03
CA ASN A 360 11.37 16.58 23.23
C ASN A 360 12.13 17.55 24.14
N THR A 361 13.45 17.51 24.08
CA THR A 361 14.34 18.40 24.84
C THR A 361 14.76 19.65 24.04
N GLY A 362 14.15 19.84 22.89
CA GLY A 362 14.37 20.98 22.01
C GLY A 362 13.42 22.14 22.29
N THR A 363 12.64 22.51 21.31
CA THR A 363 11.57 23.51 21.41
C THR A 363 10.44 23.12 20.46
N ASN A 364 9.26 23.66 20.64
CA ASN A 364 8.11 23.44 19.75
C ASN A 364 8.33 23.84 18.28
N THR A 365 9.41 24.59 17.96
CA THR A 365 9.79 24.96 16.59
C THR A 365 11.03 24.20 16.07
N SER A 366 11.73 23.50 16.94
CA SER A 366 12.94 22.73 16.60
C SER A 366 13.06 21.53 17.56
N PRO A 367 12.28 20.46 17.35
CA PRO A 367 12.22 19.33 18.26
C PRO A 367 13.54 18.56 18.27
N ILE A 368 13.94 18.11 19.46
CA ILE A 368 15.08 17.21 19.69
C ILE A 368 14.58 16.06 20.59
N PHE A 369 14.28 14.94 20.00
CA PHE A 369 13.79 13.76 20.74
C PHE A 369 14.94 13.02 21.43
N THR A 370 14.89 12.95 22.76
CA THR A 370 15.87 12.26 23.61
C THR A 370 15.19 11.08 24.30
N LEU A 371 15.76 9.87 24.17
CA LEU A 371 15.25 8.69 24.85
C LEU A 371 15.39 8.85 26.37
N THR A 372 14.27 8.96 27.09
CA THR A 372 14.24 9.17 28.55
C THR A 372 13.69 7.97 29.32
N ASP A 373 12.82 7.15 28.70
CA ASP A 373 12.33 5.90 29.27
C ASP A 373 12.27 4.78 28.22
N THR A 374 12.74 3.59 28.59
CA THR A 374 12.77 2.40 27.73
C THR A 374 11.66 1.41 28.03
N ASP A 375 10.82 1.69 29.00
CA ASP A 375 9.67 0.84 29.39
C ASP A 375 8.58 1.68 30.10
N LEU A 376 8.08 2.71 29.39
CA LEU A 376 7.08 3.64 29.91
C LEU A 376 5.93 2.87 30.58
N ALA A 377 5.53 3.34 31.75
CA ALA A 377 4.47 2.73 32.56
C ALA A 377 4.75 1.28 32.98
N ASN A 378 5.99 0.81 32.87
CA ASN A 378 6.37 -0.60 33.08
C ASN A 378 5.52 -1.58 32.25
N ALA A 379 5.20 -1.23 31.02
CA ALA A 379 4.35 -2.03 30.14
C ALA A 379 4.92 -3.44 29.91
N GLY A 380 6.25 -3.56 29.80
CA GLY A 380 6.93 -4.85 29.68
C GLY A 380 6.83 -5.72 30.92
N TYR A 381 6.67 -5.13 32.11
CA TYR A 381 6.44 -5.86 33.36
C TYR A 381 4.99 -6.39 33.47
N ASN A 382 4.02 -5.62 32.98
CA ASN A 382 2.59 -5.96 33.05
C ASN A 382 2.20 -7.10 32.10
N ASN A 383 3.11 -7.51 31.21
CA ASN A 383 2.96 -8.64 30.30
C ASN A 383 1.68 -8.56 29.44
N LEU A 384 1.46 -7.40 28.81
CA LEU A 384 0.27 -7.12 28.00
C LEU A 384 0.22 -7.94 26.69
N GLY A 385 1.30 -8.60 26.32
CA GLY A 385 1.46 -9.29 25.02
C GLY A 385 2.38 -8.52 24.07
N GLU A 386 2.27 -8.83 22.79
CA GLU A 386 3.09 -8.21 21.75
C GLU A 386 2.37 -7.05 21.07
N SER A 387 3.11 -6.26 20.31
CA SER A 387 2.57 -5.25 19.37
C SER A 387 1.80 -4.12 20.04
N LEU A 388 2.39 -3.54 21.10
CA LEU A 388 1.78 -2.46 21.87
C LEU A 388 1.54 -1.21 21.00
N SER A 389 0.32 -0.66 21.08
CA SER A 389 -0.12 0.53 20.34
C SER A 389 -0.73 1.55 21.30
N PRO A 390 0.03 2.54 21.80
CA PRO A 390 -0.47 3.51 22.75
C PRO A 390 -1.26 4.63 22.07
N THR A 391 -2.27 5.18 22.77
CA THR A 391 -2.93 6.46 22.51
C THR A 391 -3.18 7.18 23.84
N PHE A 392 -3.25 8.51 23.81
CA PHE A 392 -3.34 9.35 25.00
C PHE A 392 -4.51 10.31 24.94
N GLY A 393 -5.10 10.61 26.10
CA GLY A 393 -6.14 11.61 26.26
C GLY A 393 -6.62 11.70 27.70
N ASP A 394 -7.15 12.84 28.11
CA ASP A 394 -7.78 13.02 29.42
C ASP A 394 -9.13 12.29 29.44
N LEU A 395 -9.19 11.16 30.12
CA LEU A 395 -10.36 10.27 30.15
C LEU A 395 -11.14 10.34 31.46
N ASP A 396 -10.56 10.91 32.52
CA ASP A 396 -11.24 11.07 33.81
C ASP A 396 -11.54 12.52 34.20
N GLY A 397 -11.09 13.48 33.39
CA GLY A 397 -11.42 14.90 33.50
C GLY A 397 -10.52 15.66 34.47
N ASP A 398 -9.34 15.16 34.78
CA ASP A 398 -8.39 15.80 35.68
C ASP A 398 -7.32 16.66 34.96
N TYR A 399 -7.40 16.73 33.63
CA TYR A 399 -6.57 17.49 32.70
C TYR A 399 -5.16 16.92 32.49
N ASP A 400 -4.88 15.70 32.88
CA ASP A 400 -3.66 15.05 32.48
C ASP A 400 -3.94 13.85 31.53
N PRO A 401 -3.00 13.52 30.61
CA PRO A 401 -3.30 12.51 29.60
C PRO A 401 -3.17 11.10 30.18
N ASP A 402 -4.27 10.39 30.24
CA ASP A 402 -4.34 8.94 30.42
C ASP A 402 -3.87 8.20 29.18
N MET A 403 -3.67 6.87 29.30
CA MET A 403 -3.20 6.06 28.22
C MET A 403 -4.04 4.80 28.01
N ILE A 404 -4.44 4.56 26.75
CA ILE A 404 -5.00 3.28 26.29
C ILE A 404 -3.95 2.58 25.44
N VAL A 405 -3.73 1.27 25.67
CA VAL A 405 -2.76 0.47 24.92
C VAL A 405 -3.46 -0.69 24.23
N GLY A 406 -3.43 -0.71 22.90
CA GLY A 406 -3.84 -1.84 22.08
C GLY A 406 -2.75 -2.90 21.96
N THR A 407 -3.14 -4.16 21.69
CA THR A 407 -2.22 -5.30 21.61
C THR A 407 -2.45 -6.15 20.37
N GLU A 408 -1.51 -7.07 20.10
CA GLU A 408 -1.62 -8.03 18.99
C GLU A 408 -2.86 -8.91 19.09
N THR A 409 -3.31 -9.24 20.31
CA THR A 409 -4.51 -10.06 20.51
C THR A 409 -5.82 -9.31 20.38
N GLY A 410 -5.79 -8.03 20.00
CA GLY A 410 -6.99 -7.19 19.82
C GLY A 410 -7.56 -6.59 21.08
N GLN A 411 -6.95 -6.85 22.23
CA GLN A 411 -7.37 -6.34 23.53
C GLN A 411 -6.82 -4.94 23.78
N LEU A 412 -7.56 -4.16 24.59
CA LEU A 412 -7.17 -2.84 25.04
C LEU A 412 -6.94 -2.83 26.56
N PHE A 413 -5.95 -2.07 26.99
CA PHE A 413 -5.59 -1.91 28.40
C PHE A 413 -5.53 -0.43 28.78
N TYR A 414 -5.98 -0.11 29.99
CA TYR A 414 -6.06 1.25 30.50
C TYR A 414 -5.01 1.51 31.60
N TYR A 415 -4.37 2.65 31.48
CA TYR A 415 -3.45 3.23 32.45
C TYR A 415 -3.93 4.65 32.79
N GLU A 416 -4.28 4.87 34.04
CA GLU A 416 -4.60 6.20 34.56
C GLU A 416 -3.29 6.92 34.90
N ASN A 417 -3.22 8.17 34.48
CA ASN A 417 -2.14 9.06 34.93
C ASN A 417 -2.52 9.61 36.29
N THR A 418 -1.86 9.19 37.32
CA THR A 418 -2.03 9.63 38.71
C THR A 418 -0.94 10.65 39.13
N GLY A 419 -0.28 11.24 38.15
CA GLY A 419 0.81 12.16 38.33
C GLY A 419 0.37 13.60 38.60
N ASN A 420 0.95 14.52 37.90
CA ASN A 420 0.60 15.93 37.91
C ASN A 420 1.22 16.64 36.71
N PHE A 421 0.91 17.92 36.46
CA PHE A 421 1.39 18.74 35.35
C PHE A 421 2.91 18.84 35.15
N THR A 422 3.73 18.26 35.99
CA THR A 422 5.21 18.29 35.85
C THR A 422 5.84 16.91 35.90
N ALA A 423 5.07 15.87 36.19
CA ALA A 423 5.57 14.51 36.28
C ALA A 423 4.44 13.51 36.11
N HIS A 424 4.40 12.85 34.99
CA HIS A 424 3.47 11.74 34.74
C HIS A 424 3.77 10.54 35.66
N SER A 425 2.71 9.79 36.01
CA SER A 425 2.81 8.58 36.81
C SER A 425 1.68 7.61 36.46
N TYR A 426 1.91 6.76 35.48
CA TYR A 426 0.90 5.83 34.99
C TYR A 426 0.65 4.65 35.92
N THR A 427 -0.60 4.46 36.30
CA THR A 427 -1.06 3.33 37.11
C THR A 427 -1.88 2.37 36.27
N TYR A 428 -1.42 1.12 36.13
CA TYR A 428 -2.15 0.09 35.39
C TYR A 428 -3.49 -0.24 36.05
N ARG A 429 -4.59 -0.11 35.32
CA ARG A 429 -5.96 -0.35 35.75
C ARG A 429 -6.59 -1.63 35.21
N GLY A 430 -5.89 -2.34 34.30
CA GLY A 430 -6.35 -3.59 33.72
C GLY A 430 -6.91 -3.47 32.30
N SER A 431 -7.64 -4.49 31.86
CA SER A 431 -8.26 -4.47 30.52
C SER A 431 -9.42 -3.49 30.45
N LEU A 432 -9.54 -2.79 29.33
CA LEU A 432 -10.62 -1.86 29.05
C LEU A 432 -11.85 -2.64 28.58
N GLN A 433 -12.83 -2.82 29.47
CA GLN A 433 -14.17 -3.40 29.19
C GLN A 433 -14.21 -4.73 28.44
N SER A 434 -13.14 -5.51 28.41
CA SER A 434 -13.03 -6.70 27.55
C SER A 434 -13.29 -6.38 26.06
N ILE A 435 -12.95 -5.15 25.61
CA ILE A 435 -12.95 -4.80 24.18
C ILE A 435 -11.93 -5.69 23.48
N ASP A 436 -12.41 -6.35 22.44
CA ASP A 436 -11.62 -7.21 21.56
C ASP A 436 -12.05 -6.95 20.12
N VAL A 437 -11.16 -6.41 19.31
CA VAL A 437 -11.43 -6.05 17.91
C VAL A 437 -10.88 -7.09 16.92
N GLY A 438 -10.50 -8.25 17.41
CA GLY A 438 -9.71 -9.23 16.67
C GLY A 438 -8.21 -9.01 16.91
N ASN A 439 -7.37 -9.21 15.90
CA ASN A 439 -5.93 -9.04 16.06
C ASN A 439 -5.48 -7.59 15.78
N PHE A 440 -4.33 -7.20 16.36
CA PHE A 440 -3.61 -5.95 16.11
C PHE A 440 -4.44 -4.68 16.37
N ALA A 441 -4.97 -4.56 17.59
CA ALA A 441 -5.69 -3.34 17.98
C ALA A 441 -4.80 -2.09 17.85
N ALA A 442 -5.31 -1.10 17.11
CA ALA A 442 -4.68 0.21 16.91
C ALA A 442 -5.66 1.31 17.34
N PRO A 443 -5.67 1.69 18.63
CA PRO A 443 -6.60 2.69 19.16
C PRO A 443 -6.15 4.10 18.82
N THR A 444 -7.13 5.00 18.62
CA THR A 444 -6.96 6.45 18.62
C THR A 444 -8.15 7.13 19.30
N LEU A 445 -7.88 8.15 20.07
CA LEU A 445 -8.87 8.92 20.82
C LEU A 445 -9.23 10.21 20.08
N GLY A 446 -10.50 10.61 20.14
CA GLY A 446 -10.99 11.88 19.61
C GLY A 446 -12.48 12.05 19.83
N ASP A 447 -12.93 13.30 19.90
CA ASP A 447 -14.35 13.65 19.93
C ASP A 447 -14.97 13.39 18.55
N ILE A 448 -15.57 12.21 18.37
CA ILE A 448 -16.04 11.69 17.07
C ILE A 448 -17.49 12.11 16.79
N ASP A 449 -18.30 12.29 17.81
CA ASP A 449 -19.69 12.67 17.64
C ASP A 449 -19.97 14.16 17.96
N GLY A 450 -18.99 14.87 18.51
CA GLY A 450 -19.04 16.31 18.75
C GLY A 450 -19.70 16.69 20.04
N ASP A 451 -19.78 15.81 21.03
CA ASP A 451 -20.39 16.04 22.31
C ASP A 451 -19.41 16.57 23.38
N GLY A 452 -18.11 16.52 23.09
CA GLY A 452 -17.03 17.14 23.86
C GLY A 452 -16.28 16.18 24.76
N ASP A 453 -16.59 14.88 24.75
CA ASP A 453 -15.77 13.86 25.36
C ASP A 453 -14.93 13.08 24.34
N LEU A 454 -14.00 12.24 24.80
CA LEU A 454 -13.07 11.51 23.92
C LEU A 454 -13.60 10.11 23.62
N ASP A 455 -14.05 9.91 22.41
CA ASP A 455 -14.43 8.63 21.88
C ASP A 455 -13.20 7.82 21.44
N LEU A 456 -13.44 6.56 21.07
CA LEU A 456 -12.40 5.63 20.70
C LEU A 456 -12.65 5.00 19.32
N LEU A 457 -11.73 5.24 18.39
CA LEU A 457 -11.61 4.46 17.15
C LEU A 457 -10.56 3.38 17.32
N VAL A 458 -10.85 2.15 16.90
CA VAL A 458 -9.90 1.04 17.00
C VAL A 458 -9.77 0.35 15.64
N GLY A 459 -8.60 0.47 15.04
CA GLY A 459 -8.23 -0.30 13.86
C GLY A 459 -7.85 -1.74 14.22
N ASN A 460 -7.79 -2.62 13.21
CA ASN A 460 -7.53 -4.04 13.39
C ASN A 460 -6.85 -4.69 12.18
N GLU A 461 -6.51 -6.00 12.30
CA GLU A 461 -5.85 -6.79 11.25
C GLU A 461 -6.66 -6.90 9.96
N ILE A 462 -7.99 -7.04 10.06
CA ILE A 462 -8.84 -7.19 8.87
C ILE A 462 -9.09 -5.90 8.10
N GLY A 463 -8.49 -4.78 8.53
CA GLY A 463 -8.54 -3.51 7.82
C GLY A 463 -9.80 -2.68 8.06
N THR A 464 -10.64 -3.02 9.03
CA THR A 464 -11.79 -2.22 9.45
C THR A 464 -11.45 -1.35 10.66
N ILE A 465 -12.29 -0.37 10.96
CA ILE A 465 -12.18 0.45 12.16
C ILE A 465 -13.48 0.33 12.96
N ALA A 466 -13.39 -0.02 14.23
CA ALA A 466 -14.50 -0.02 15.15
C ALA A 466 -14.62 1.35 15.85
N PHE A 467 -15.84 1.84 16.02
CA PHE A 467 -16.14 3.06 16.75
C PHE A 467 -16.86 2.75 18.07
N TYR A 468 -16.33 3.29 19.14
CA TYR A 468 -16.88 3.21 20.47
C TYR A 468 -17.09 4.63 21.01
N GLU A 469 -18.31 4.94 21.43
CA GLU A 469 -18.73 6.19 22.08
C GLU A 469 -18.41 6.12 23.59
N PHE A 470 -17.87 7.22 24.12
CA PHE A 470 -17.65 7.35 25.56
C PHE A 470 -18.99 7.68 26.26
N THR A 471 -19.44 6.84 27.16
CA THR A 471 -20.78 6.94 27.75
C THR A 471 -20.79 6.85 29.27
N GLY A 472 -19.64 6.90 29.92
CA GLY A 472 -19.65 6.60 31.35
C GLY A 472 -18.35 6.85 32.10
N THR A 473 -18.01 5.94 32.99
CA THR A 473 -16.81 5.99 33.81
C THR A 473 -15.94 4.77 33.58
N LEU A 474 -14.65 5.00 33.48
CA LEU A 474 -13.65 3.95 33.31
C LEU A 474 -13.69 2.90 34.45
N PRO A 475 -13.37 1.65 34.16
CA PRO A 475 -12.96 1.10 32.85
C PRO A 475 -14.12 0.67 31.94
N ASN A 476 -15.37 0.97 32.27
CA ASN A 476 -16.56 0.54 31.51
C ASN A 476 -17.26 1.72 30.82
N ALA A 477 -16.46 2.62 30.28
CA ALA A 477 -16.95 3.89 29.75
C ALA A 477 -17.34 3.88 28.26
N PHE A 478 -16.92 2.87 27.49
CA PHE A 478 -17.06 2.85 26.04
C PHE A 478 -18.17 1.90 25.57
N THR A 479 -19.03 2.37 24.69
CA THR A 479 -20.12 1.59 24.08
C THR A 479 -19.89 1.43 22.59
N LEU A 480 -19.88 0.19 22.07
CA LEU A 480 -19.72 -0.08 20.64
C LEU A 480 -20.89 0.52 19.85
N VAL A 481 -20.59 1.44 18.96
CA VAL A 481 -21.54 2.06 18.03
C VAL A 481 -21.55 1.33 16.69
N ASP A 482 -20.37 1.08 16.12
CA ASP A 482 -20.24 0.43 14.80
C ASP A 482 -18.90 -0.34 14.73
N ALA A 483 -18.96 -1.64 14.46
CA ALA A 483 -17.78 -2.49 14.36
C ALA A 483 -17.02 -2.35 13.01
N ALA A 484 -17.65 -1.73 12.01
CA ALA A 484 -17.06 -1.42 10.70
C ALA A 484 -17.40 0.01 10.29
N TRP A 485 -16.98 0.94 11.14
CA TRP A 485 -17.36 2.33 11.09
C TRP A 485 -17.07 2.98 9.74
N ALA A 486 -18.06 3.76 9.27
CA ALA A 486 -18.02 4.49 8.02
C ALA A 486 -17.75 3.62 6.77
N GLY A 487 -17.80 2.28 6.88
CA GLY A 487 -17.54 1.38 5.79
C GLY A 487 -16.07 1.37 5.35
N ILE A 488 -15.16 1.72 6.26
CA ILE A 488 -13.71 1.66 6.01
C ILE A 488 -13.31 0.20 5.81
N ASP A 489 -12.60 -0.05 4.72
CA ASP A 489 -12.01 -1.34 4.36
C ASP A 489 -10.66 -1.11 3.69
N MET A 490 -9.59 -1.54 4.34
CA MET A 490 -8.21 -1.37 3.89
C MET A 490 -7.67 -2.61 3.17
N THR A 491 -8.51 -3.61 2.89
CA THR A 491 -8.09 -4.80 2.15
C THR A 491 -7.74 -4.49 0.70
N SER A 492 -6.80 -5.25 0.16
CA SER A 492 -6.44 -5.22 -1.25
C SER A 492 -6.17 -6.64 -1.76
N PRO A 493 -6.19 -6.89 -3.08
CA PRO A 493 -5.80 -8.19 -3.62
C PRO A 493 -4.40 -8.65 -3.23
N GLN A 494 -3.50 -7.70 -2.92
CA GLN A 494 -2.12 -7.94 -2.51
C GLN A 494 -1.96 -8.11 -0.99
N ALA A 495 -2.93 -7.61 -0.20
CA ALA A 495 -2.97 -7.68 1.25
C ALA A 495 -4.42 -7.92 1.72
N PRO A 496 -4.86 -9.18 1.75
CA PRO A 496 -6.24 -9.53 2.15
C PRO A 496 -6.52 -9.24 3.63
N ASP A 497 -5.50 -9.17 4.47
CA ASP A 497 -5.64 -8.82 5.88
C ASP A 497 -5.92 -7.33 6.10
N GLY A 498 -5.54 -6.47 5.16
CA GLY A 498 -5.82 -5.03 5.17
C GLY A 498 -5.00 -4.24 6.16
N TYR A 499 -5.06 -4.55 7.44
CA TYR A 499 -4.52 -3.79 8.56
C TYR A 499 -4.97 -2.32 8.55
N SER A 500 -5.39 -1.79 9.67
CA SER A 500 -5.80 -0.40 9.79
C SER A 500 -5.25 0.23 11.07
N ALA A 501 -4.65 1.41 10.94
CA ALA A 501 -4.18 2.21 12.06
C ALA A 501 -4.66 3.66 11.85
N PRO A 502 -5.74 4.08 12.54
CA PRO A 502 -6.29 5.43 12.39
C PRO A 502 -5.48 6.47 13.15
N ALA A 503 -5.40 7.69 12.58
CA ALA A 503 -4.94 8.90 13.26
C ALA A 503 -5.78 10.10 12.80
N ILE A 504 -6.19 10.95 13.73
CA ILE A 504 -7.06 12.09 13.46
C ILE A 504 -6.21 13.34 13.25
N VAL A 505 -6.46 14.04 12.15
CA VAL A 505 -5.88 15.36 11.86
C VAL A 505 -6.95 16.41 12.11
N TYR A 506 -6.81 17.18 13.17
CA TYR A 506 -7.71 18.27 13.48
C TYR A 506 -7.37 19.52 12.66
N GLY A 507 -8.38 20.13 12.03
CA GLY A 507 -8.22 21.33 11.23
C GLY A 507 -9.57 21.95 10.88
N SER A 508 -9.58 22.86 9.90
CA SER A 508 -10.84 23.41 9.37
C SER A 508 -11.72 22.32 8.72
N ASP A 509 -11.06 21.28 8.19
CA ASP A 509 -11.70 20.06 7.67
C ASP A 509 -10.99 18.89 8.36
N THR A 510 -11.62 18.31 9.37
CA THR A 510 -11.04 17.22 10.13
C THR A 510 -10.92 15.98 9.25
N THR A 511 -9.72 15.40 9.21
CA THR A 511 -9.32 14.32 8.30
C THR A 511 -8.89 13.11 9.11
N LEU A 512 -9.14 11.91 8.60
CA LEU A 512 -8.63 10.66 9.14
C LEU A 512 -7.51 10.15 8.23
N LEU A 513 -6.32 9.95 8.77
CA LEU A 513 -5.24 9.19 8.15
C LEU A 513 -5.33 7.75 8.62
N ILE A 514 -5.19 6.79 7.71
CA ILE A 514 -5.26 5.37 8.04
C ILE A 514 -4.04 4.69 7.45
N GLY A 515 -3.18 4.20 8.31
CA GLY A 515 -2.08 3.32 7.91
C GLY A 515 -2.60 1.93 7.54
N SER A 516 -1.96 1.27 6.59
CA SER A 516 -2.40 -0.03 6.06
C SER A 516 -1.25 -1.03 5.90
N GLU A 517 -1.59 -2.30 5.61
CA GLU A 517 -0.61 -3.35 5.29
C GLU A 517 0.18 -3.03 4.01
N SER A 518 -0.48 -2.57 2.94
CA SER A 518 0.17 -2.42 1.62
C SER A 518 -0.30 -1.22 0.80
N LEU A 519 -1.35 -0.50 1.24
CA LEU A 519 -1.87 0.65 0.50
C LEU A 519 -1.17 1.98 0.87
N GLY A 520 -0.15 1.92 1.73
CA GLY A 520 0.45 3.12 2.30
C GLY A 520 -0.45 3.74 3.37
N VAL A 521 -0.43 5.06 3.49
CA VAL A 521 -1.36 5.82 4.32
C VAL A 521 -2.49 6.35 3.44
N VAL A 522 -3.72 6.04 3.81
CA VAL A 522 -4.93 6.47 3.11
C VAL A 522 -5.56 7.63 3.87
N GLN A 523 -5.84 8.71 3.18
CA GLN A 523 -6.56 9.87 3.74
C GLN A 523 -8.07 9.74 3.51
N LYS A 524 -8.87 10.06 4.51
CA LYS A 524 -10.33 10.16 4.45
C LYS A 524 -10.75 11.54 4.91
N ASP A 525 -11.31 12.32 4.03
CA ASP A 525 -11.81 13.67 4.33
C ASP A 525 -13.28 13.64 4.83
N SER A 526 -13.73 14.77 5.33
CA SER A 526 -15.12 14.98 5.80
C SER A 526 -15.47 14.25 7.10
N LEU A 527 -14.50 13.98 7.95
CA LEU A 527 -14.72 13.36 9.27
C LEU A 527 -15.69 14.21 10.12
N ARG A 528 -15.59 15.53 10.08
CA ARG A 528 -16.46 16.45 10.81
C ARG A 528 -17.95 16.27 10.50
N THR A 529 -18.28 15.92 9.25
CA THR A 529 -19.67 15.66 8.84
C THR A 529 -20.21 14.38 9.51
N ILE A 530 -19.35 13.40 9.73
CA ILE A 530 -19.69 12.16 10.43
C ILE A 530 -19.68 12.39 11.95
N MET A 531 -18.71 13.15 12.46
CA MET A 531 -18.59 13.54 13.87
C MET A 531 -19.79 14.32 14.40
N SER A 532 -20.54 15.02 13.53
CA SER A 532 -21.74 15.76 13.93
C SER A 532 -22.97 14.89 14.24
N GLY A 533 -22.80 13.60 14.44
CA GLY A 533 -23.89 12.68 14.82
C GLY A 533 -24.91 12.40 13.73
N VAL A 534 -24.64 12.80 12.48
CA VAL A 534 -25.53 12.50 11.35
C VAL A 534 -25.39 11.04 10.93
N THR A 535 -26.13 10.17 11.58
CA THR A 535 -26.14 8.73 11.30
C THR A 535 -26.85 8.37 9.99
N ALA A 536 -27.85 9.12 9.58
CA ALA A 536 -28.56 8.99 8.31
C ALA A 536 -29.37 10.25 8.00
N LEU A 537 -29.36 10.68 6.74
CA LEU A 537 -30.13 11.81 6.23
C LEU A 537 -31.27 11.33 5.34
N ASP A 538 -32.48 11.78 5.61
CA ASP A 538 -33.60 11.65 4.69
C ASP A 538 -33.61 12.84 3.71
N VAL A 539 -33.08 12.62 2.53
CA VAL A 539 -33.05 13.59 1.43
C VAL A 539 -34.34 13.47 0.64
N VAL A 540 -35.25 14.44 0.76
CA VAL A 540 -36.61 14.38 0.20
C VAL A 540 -36.73 15.26 -1.04
N PHE A 541 -37.20 14.67 -2.12
CA PHE A 541 -37.46 15.33 -3.38
C PHE A 541 -38.96 15.43 -3.65
N GLY A 542 -39.45 16.64 -3.71
CA GLY A 542 -40.83 16.97 -3.98
C GLY A 542 -41.72 17.00 -2.75
N GLY A 543 -42.60 17.98 -2.76
CA GLY A 543 -43.72 18.16 -1.79
C GLY A 543 -45.04 18.29 -2.55
N GLY A 544 -45.08 17.84 -3.82
CA GLY A 544 -46.30 17.93 -4.63
C GLY A 544 -47.42 17.07 -4.09
N THR A 545 -48.62 17.60 -4.08
CA THR A 545 -49.86 16.89 -3.61
C THR A 545 -50.65 16.31 -4.78
N THR A 546 -50.33 16.65 -6.00
CA THR A 546 -51.01 16.15 -7.20
C THR A 546 -50.68 14.68 -7.38
N THR A 547 -51.72 13.89 -7.61
CA THR A 547 -51.64 12.44 -7.84
C THR A 547 -51.82 12.11 -9.32
N SER A 548 -51.01 11.26 -9.88
CA SER A 548 -51.13 10.75 -11.25
C SER A 548 -50.78 9.28 -11.33
N SER A 549 -51.52 8.58 -12.14
CA SER A 549 -51.26 7.19 -12.54
C SER A 549 -50.86 7.06 -14.01
N THR A 550 -50.64 8.20 -14.71
CA THR A 550 -50.22 8.16 -16.11
C THR A 550 -48.76 7.73 -16.20
N ARG A 551 -48.43 7.02 -17.27
CA ARG A 551 -47.05 6.49 -17.49
C ARG A 551 -45.98 7.58 -17.53
N GLU A 552 -46.37 8.78 -17.90
CA GLU A 552 -45.52 9.98 -17.94
C GLU A 552 -45.12 10.49 -16.56
N ALA A 553 -45.74 10.00 -15.50
CA ALA A 553 -45.55 10.47 -14.13
C ALA A 553 -45.19 9.34 -13.17
N THR A 554 -45.58 8.09 -13.41
CA THR A 554 -45.34 6.96 -12.53
C THR A 554 -44.36 5.95 -13.11
N PRO A 555 -43.32 5.52 -12.34
CA PRO A 555 -42.46 4.41 -12.75
C PRO A 555 -43.17 3.04 -12.65
N PHE A 556 -44.32 2.97 -12.02
CA PHE A 556 -45.06 1.73 -11.67
C PHE A 556 -46.25 1.45 -12.59
N GLY A 557 -46.13 1.72 -13.87
CA GLY A 557 -47.22 1.48 -14.86
C GLY A 557 -47.70 0.05 -14.90
N GLY A 558 -48.82 -0.26 -14.20
CA GLY A 558 -49.35 -1.61 -14.10
C GLY A 558 -50.25 -2.01 -15.22
N SER A 559 -50.73 -1.08 -16.06
CA SER A 559 -51.53 -1.35 -17.27
C SER A 559 -50.73 -2.02 -18.38
N LYS A 560 -49.41 -2.05 -18.29
CA LYS A 560 -48.47 -2.67 -19.23
C LYS A 560 -47.72 -3.83 -18.57
N ARG A 561 -47.23 -4.80 -19.36
CA ARG A 561 -46.51 -5.96 -18.83
C ARG A 561 -45.07 -5.63 -18.43
N ASN A 562 -44.41 -4.78 -19.19
CA ASN A 562 -43.02 -4.42 -19.01
C ASN A 562 -42.86 -2.88 -19.04
N GLY A 563 -41.98 -2.36 -18.22
CA GLY A 563 -41.71 -0.94 -18.20
C GLY A 563 -40.29 -0.64 -17.77
N ARG A 564 -39.74 0.46 -18.31
CA ARG A 564 -38.45 1.03 -17.95
C ARG A 564 -38.61 2.52 -17.68
N THR A 565 -38.07 2.99 -16.60
CA THR A 565 -38.03 4.42 -16.22
C THR A 565 -36.65 4.78 -15.72
N GLN A 566 -36.10 5.88 -16.21
CA GLN A 566 -34.92 6.47 -15.66
C GLN A 566 -35.25 7.87 -15.11
N ILE A 567 -34.84 8.15 -13.89
CA ILE A 567 -35.07 9.42 -13.20
C ILE A 567 -33.70 10.02 -12.86
N VAL A 568 -33.47 11.28 -13.24
CA VAL A 568 -32.24 12.01 -12.91
C VAL A 568 -32.51 13.02 -11.82
N PHE A 569 -31.62 13.02 -10.85
CA PHE A 569 -31.49 14.04 -9.82
C PHE A 569 -30.22 14.83 -10.10
N SER A 570 -30.34 16.13 -10.29
CA SER A 570 -29.15 16.97 -10.48
C SER A 570 -28.36 17.06 -9.18
N LYS A 571 -27.05 17.27 -9.29
CA LYS A 571 -26.17 17.55 -8.15
C LYS A 571 -26.74 18.67 -7.28
N ASP A 572 -27.18 19.77 -7.91
CA ASP A 572 -27.68 20.93 -7.18
C ASP A 572 -29.00 20.62 -6.41
N GLU A 573 -29.89 19.78 -6.99
CA GLU A 573 -31.08 19.31 -6.28
C GLU A 573 -30.71 18.43 -5.09
N LEU A 574 -29.76 17.49 -5.27
CA LEU A 574 -29.27 16.61 -4.20
C LEU A 574 -28.67 17.43 -3.07
N THR A 575 -27.76 18.34 -3.37
CA THR A 575 -27.09 19.18 -2.37
C THR A 575 -28.08 20.15 -1.68
N SER A 576 -28.99 20.77 -2.44
CA SER A 576 -30.00 21.69 -1.88
C SER A 576 -31.02 21.00 -0.98
N ALA A 577 -31.25 19.70 -1.20
CA ALA A 577 -32.11 18.86 -0.35
C ALA A 577 -31.37 18.31 0.87
N GLY A 578 -30.12 18.72 1.10
CA GLY A 578 -29.30 18.26 2.23
C GLY A 578 -28.47 17.00 1.94
N GLY A 579 -28.40 16.55 0.68
CA GLY A 579 -27.57 15.41 0.29
C GLY A 579 -26.07 15.74 0.42
N ILE A 580 -25.33 14.79 0.97
CA ILE A 580 -23.86 14.84 1.13
C ILE A 580 -23.26 13.57 0.56
N TYR A 581 -21.96 13.53 0.35
CA TYR A 581 -21.26 12.28 0.00
C TYR A 581 -21.62 11.15 0.96
N GLY A 582 -22.00 9.99 0.42
CA GLY A 582 -22.38 8.88 1.27
C GLY A 582 -23.11 7.74 0.56
N GLN A 583 -23.46 6.72 1.34
CA GLN A 583 -24.17 5.53 0.87
C GLN A 583 -25.67 5.69 0.97
N LEU A 584 -26.35 5.52 -0.16
CA LEU A 584 -27.79 5.34 -0.18
C LEU A 584 -28.12 3.93 0.29
N LYS A 585 -28.89 3.84 1.37
CA LYS A 585 -29.36 2.57 1.97
C LYS A 585 -30.80 2.25 1.63
N THR A 586 -31.60 3.30 1.36
CA THR A 586 -33.05 3.14 1.11
C THR A 586 -33.50 4.15 0.07
N ILE A 587 -34.41 3.75 -0.78
CA ILE A 587 -35.11 4.62 -1.73
C ILE A 587 -36.62 4.59 -1.44
N GLY A 588 -37.22 5.75 -1.30
CA GLY A 588 -38.65 5.87 -1.00
C GLY A 588 -39.45 6.52 -2.13
N PHE A 589 -40.72 6.08 -2.30
CA PHE A 589 -41.68 6.63 -3.23
C PHE A 589 -42.98 6.99 -2.52
N GLU A 590 -43.56 8.15 -2.78
CA GLU A 590 -44.83 8.56 -2.18
C GLU A 590 -46.00 8.24 -3.10
N LEU A 591 -46.85 7.28 -2.70
CA LEU A 591 -48.03 6.84 -3.44
C LEU A 591 -49.30 7.63 -3.09
N GLY A 592 -50.13 7.85 -4.09
CA GLY A 592 -51.37 8.60 -3.95
C GLY A 592 -52.50 7.81 -3.26
N THR A 593 -53.58 8.49 -2.96
CA THR A 593 -54.83 7.91 -2.40
C THR A 593 -55.47 6.94 -3.42
N ASN A 594 -56.05 5.84 -2.93
CA ASN A 594 -56.61 4.68 -3.67
C ASN A 594 -55.57 3.66 -4.13
N ALA A 595 -54.36 3.68 -3.63
CA ALA A 595 -53.46 2.57 -3.76
C ALA A 595 -53.98 1.42 -2.85
N SER A 596 -54.80 0.50 -3.38
CA SER A 596 -54.96 -0.82 -2.79
C SER A 596 -53.67 -1.60 -2.99
N LEU A 597 -53.37 -2.58 -2.14
CA LEU A 597 -52.19 -3.45 -2.18
C LEU A 597 -51.79 -3.79 -3.63
N TYR A 598 -50.72 -3.15 -4.13
CA TYR A 598 -50.14 -3.40 -5.44
C TYR A 598 -48.89 -4.25 -5.29
N LEU A 599 -48.88 -5.39 -5.96
CA LEU A 599 -47.75 -6.28 -6.05
C LEU A 599 -46.90 -5.93 -7.29
N THR A 600 -45.66 -5.47 -7.08
CA THR A 600 -44.72 -5.35 -8.18
C THR A 600 -43.92 -6.64 -8.34
N GLN A 601 -43.92 -7.23 -9.53
CA GLN A 601 -43.19 -8.46 -9.86
C GLN A 601 -42.06 -8.14 -10.84
N GLY A 602 -40.89 -8.81 -10.66
CA GLY A 602 -39.70 -8.57 -11.48
C GLY A 602 -39.31 -7.10 -11.44
N PHE A 603 -39.21 -6.54 -10.24
CA PHE A 603 -38.98 -5.15 -9.99
C PHE A 603 -37.49 -4.97 -9.64
N ASP A 604 -36.76 -4.27 -10.52
CA ASP A 604 -35.35 -3.99 -10.37
C ASP A 604 -35.12 -2.48 -10.27
N ILE A 605 -34.21 -2.09 -9.34
CA ILE A 605 -33.69 -0.73 -9.25
C ILE A 605 -32.20 -0.79 -9.56
N LYS A 606 -31.76 0.10 -10.46
CA LYS A 606 -30.34 0.28 -10.78
C LYS A 606 -29.98 1.74 -10.65
N MET A 607 -28.73 2.01 -10.30
CA MET A 607 -28.23 3.36 -10.10
C MET A 607 -26.89 3.57 -10.82
N THR A 608 -26.63 4.81 -11.22
CA THR A 608 -25.33 5.23 -11.74
C THR A 608 -25.17 6.76 -11.62
N HIS A 609 -23.92 7.20 -11.65
CA HIS A 609 -23.58 8.62 -11.81
C HIS A 609 -23.71 9.04 -13.27
N VAL A 610 -24.12 10.27 -13.49
CA VAL A 610 -24.21 10.86 -14.83
C VAL A 610 -23.73 12.31 -14.81
N THR A 611 -23.08 12.73 -15.89
CA THR A 611 -22.53 14.08 -16.01
C THR A 611 -23.53 15.09 -16.60
N ASP A 612 -24.63 14.62 -17.19
CA ASP A 612 -25.63 15.47 -17.85
C ASP A 612 -27.05 15.09 -17.40
N THR A 613 -27.88 16.10 -17.13
CA THR A 613 -29.29 15.93 -16.82
C THR A 613 -30.16 15.73 -18.06
N THR A 614 -29.67 16.08 -19.26
CA THR A 614 -30.41 15.97 -20.54
C THR A 614 -30.29 14.57 -21.15
N GLN A 615 -31.18 13.66 -20.81
CA GLN A 615 -31.21 12.33 -21.39
C GLN A 615 -31.91 12.30 -22.74
N THR A 616 -31.16 12.08 -23.82
CA THR A 616 -31.73 11.89 -25.19
C THR A 616 -32.09 10.41 -25.47
N THR A 617 -31.41 9.48 -24.86
CA THR A 617 -31.62 8.02 -24.91
C THR A 617 -31.65 7.42 -23.52
N PHE A 618 -32.06 6.18 -23.36
CA PHE A 618 -31.81 5.43 -22.12
C PHE A 618 -30.32 5.17 -21.94
N ILE A 619 -29.79 5.44 -20.74
CA ILE A 619 -28.44 5.06 -20.33
C ILE A 619 -28.43 3.57 -20.06
N THR A 620 -27.43 2.87 -20.61
CA THR A 620 -27.29 1.41 -20.49
C THR A 620 -25.97 0.93 -19.92
N GLN A 621 -25.02 1.85 -19.75
CA GLN A 621 -23.67 1.56 -19.25
C GLN A 621 -23.55 1.91 -17.77
N ASN A 622 -22.70 1.20 -17.06
CA ASN A 622 -22.33 1.46 -15.65
C ASN A 622 -23.52 1.50 -14.66
N LEU A 623 -24.62 0.83 -14.98
CA LEU A 623 -25.79 0.72 -14.10
C LEU A 623 -25.53 -0.37 -13.06
N GLN A 624 -25.33 0.01 -11.81
CA GLN A 624 -25.23 -0.90 -10.67
C GLN A 624 -26.63 -1.37 -10.25
N SER A 625 -26.87 -2.69 -10.21
CA SER A 625 -28.11 -3.24 -9.65
C SER A 625 -28.06 -3.12 -8.13
N VAL A 626 -29.01 -2.39 -7.56
CA VAL A 626 -29.07 -2.10 -6.13
C VAL A 626 -30.24 -2.76 -5.41
N TYR A 627 -31.25 -3.21 -6.17
CA TYR A 627 -32.38 -3.98 -5.64
C TYR A 627 -33.00 -4.85 -6.73
N SER A 628 -33.38 -6.07 -6.38
CA SER A 628 -34.20 -6.94 -7.25
C SER A 628 -35.17 -7.75 -6.40
N GLY A 629 -36.47 -7.67 -6.71
CA GLY A 629 -37.44 -8.41 -5.89
C GLY A 629 -38.89 -8.15 -6.21
N ILE A 630 -39.73 -8.52 -5.23
CA ILE A 630 -41.18 -8.32 -5.24
C ILE A 630 -41.54 -7.43 -4.07
N ARG A 631 -42.33 -6.38 -4.33
CA ARG A 631 -42.79 -5.46 -3.26
C ARG A 631 -44.29 -5.28 -3.29
N VAL A 632 -44.84 -5.15 -2.10
CA VAL A 632 -46.23 -4.71 -1.91
C VAL A 632 -46.18 -3.21 -1.61
N MET A 633 -46.83 -2.42 -2.46
CA MET A 633 -46.87 -0.97 -2.34
C MET A 633 -48.20 -0.53 -1.69
N THR A 634 -48.18 0.43 -0.80
CA THR A 634 -49.35 0.95 -0.10
C THR A 634 -49.44 2.49 -0.22
N THR A 635 -50.58 3.09 0.08
CA THR A 635 -50.72 4.56 0.08
C THR A 635 -49.76 5.22 1.06
N GLY A 636 -49.12 6.32 0.66
CA GLY A 636 -48.14 7.05 1.42
C GLY A 636 -46.72 6.66 1.01
N TRP A 637 -45.75 6.88 1.90
CA TRP A 637 -44.34 6.57 1.65
C TRP A 637 -44.08 5.06 1.68
N ASN A 638 -43.36 4.59 0.69
CA ASN A 638 -42.91 3.18 0.54
C ASN A 638 -41.39 3.18 0.43
N ASP A 639 -40.71 2.83 1.49
CA ASP A 639 -39.28 2.75 1.56
C ASP A 639 -38.79 1.35 1.17
N ILE A 640 -37.87 1.29 0.25
CA ILE A 640 -37.28 0.08 -0.29
C ILE A 640 -35.82 0.04 0.16
N PRO A 641 -35.44 -0.78 1.15
CA PRO A 641 -34.06 -1.04 1.47
C PRO A 641 -33.33 -1.60 0.25
N LEU A 642 -32.17 -1.08 -0.04
CA LEU A 642 -31.32 -1.57 -1.13
C LEU A 642 -30.60 -2.85 -0.69
N ASP A 643 -30.58 -3.87 -1.56
CA ASP A 643 -29.83 -5.11 -1.35
C ASP A 643 -28.31 -4.83 -1.38
N VAL A 644 -27.91 -3.89 -2.26
CA VAL A 644 -26.55 -3.39 -2.38
C VAL A 644 -26.59 -1.87 -2.26
N PRO A 645 -25.95 -1.25 -1.25
CA PRO A 645 -25.90 0.20 -1.13
C PRO A 645 -25.24 0.86 -2.33
N PHE A 646 -25.69 2.07 -2.68
CA PHE A 646 -25.08 2.86 -3.76
C PHE A 646 -24.40 4.10 -3.17
N THR A 647 -23.11 4.30 -3.44
CA THR A 647 -22.39 5.50 -2.97
C THR A 647 -22.58 6.64 -3.95
N TRP A 648 -23.22 7.72 -3.50
CA TRP A 648 -23.24 8.98 -4.25
C TRP A 648 -21.93 9.74 -3.98
N ASN A 649 -21.24 10.13 -5.05
CA ASN A 649 -19.91 10.75 -4.98
C ASN A 649 -19.92 12.26 -4.61
N GLY A 650 -21.09 12.85 -4.33
CA GLY A 650 -21.21 14.26 -3.95
C GLY A 650 -20.98 15.27 -5.10
N THR A 651 -20.52 14.84 -6.26
CA THR A 651 -20.09 15.70 -7.36
C THR A 651 -20.90 15.54 -8.65
N ASP A 652 -21.41 14.36 -8.93
CA ASP A 652 -22.15 14.05 -10.16
C ASP A 652 -23.66 14.04 -9.93
N HIS A 653 -24.43 14.08 -11.01
CA HIS A 653 -25.86 13.83 -10.97
C HIS A 653 -26.11 12.35 -10.72
N LEU A 654 -27.23 12.03 -10.09
CA LEU A 654 -27.63 10.65 -9.80
C LEU A 654 -28.75 10.22 -10.74
N LEU A 655 -28.56 9.09 -11.41
CA LEU A 655 -29.61 8.42 -12.19
C LEU A 655 -30.11 7.19 -11.45
N VAL A 656 -31.43 7.09 -11.33
CA VAL A 656 -32.15 5.92 -10.80
C VAL A 656 -32.94 5.29 -11.92
N GLU A 657 -32.63 4.04 -12.28
CA GLU A 657 -33.40 3.24 -13.20
C GLU A 657 -34.35 2.31 -12.44
N ILE A 658 -35.59 2.29 -12.87
CA ILE A 658 -36.62 1.38 -12.36
C ILE A 658 -37.14 0.60 -13.54
N CYS A 659 -37.08 -0.71 -13.49
CA CYS A 659 -37.69 -1.57 -14.50
C CYS A 659 -38.49 -2.69 -13.85
N PHE A 660 -39.46 -3.19 -14.57
CA PHE A 660 -40.28 -4.30 -14.15
C PHE A 660 -40.68 -5.18 -15.33
N SER A 661 -40.84 -6.46 -15.01
CA SER A 661 -41.33 -7.47 -15.97
C SER A 661 -42.47 -8.28 -15.29
N LYS A 662 -43.66 -8.30 -15.88
CA LYS A 662 -44.84 -8.90 -15.30
C LYS A 662 -45.43 -9.98 -16.19
N HIS A 663 -46.01 -10.98 -15.57
CA HIS A 663 -46.86 -11.97 -16.27
C HIS A 663 -48.33 -11.55 -16.36
N ALA A 664 -48.83 -10.70 -15.47
CA ALA A 664 -50.18 -10.20 -15.42
C ALA A 664 -50.26 -8.67 -15.44
N GLN A 665 -51.24 -8.13 -16.14
CA GLN A 665 -51.56 -6.70 -16.06
C GLN A 665 -52.32 -6.42 -14.75
N THR A 666 -51.82 -5.38 -14.01
CA THR A 666 -52.51 -4.81 -12.84
C THR A 666 -52.83 -3.34 -13.15
N GLY A 667 -53.66 -2.67 -12.37
CA GLY A 667 -53.89 -1.25 -12.53
C GLY A 667 -52.58 -0.41 -12.36
N ASP A 668 -52.54 0.77 -12.97
CA ASP A 668 -51.45 1.71 -12.77
C ASP A 668 -51.42 2.24 -11.33
N ILE A 669 -50.23 2.28 -10.74
CA ILE A 669 -50.02 2.70 -9.35
C ILE A 669 -49.91 4.22 -9.32
N PRO A 670 -50.88 4.94 -8.65
CA PRO A 670 -50.81 6.37 -8.55
C PRO A 670 -49.67 6.82 -7.62
N VAL A 671 -48.89 7.82 -8.09
CA VAL A 671 -47.85 8.45 -7.29
C VAL A 671 -48.18 9.93 -7.07
N LYS A 672 -47.74 10.48 -5.93
CA LYS A 672 -47.67 11.92 -5.78
C LYS A 672 -46.47 12.41 -6.59
N LEU A 673 -46.57 13.59 -7.23
CA LEU A 673 -45.56 14.05 -8.16
C LEU A 673 -45.22 15.52 -7.97
N GLN A 674 -44.04 15.82 -8.43
CA GLN A 674 -43.48 17.15 -8.60
C GLN A 674 -43.20 17.43 -10.07
N THR A 675 -43.11 18.73 -10.42
CA THR A 675 -42.63 19.18 -11.73
C THR A 675 -41.26 19.79 -11.60
N THR A 676 -40.34 19.40 -12.46
CA THR A 676 -38.97 19.89 -12.52
C THR A 676 -38.81 20.91 -13.65
N SER A 677 -37.77 21.76 -13.58
CA SER A 677 -37.42 22.74 -14.63
C SER A 677 -36.82 22.10 -15.89
N PHE A 678 -36.42 20.83 -15.81
CA PHE A 678 -35.88 20.06 -16.92
C PHE A 678 -36.59 18.71 -17.06
N ALA A 679 -36.40 18.00 -18.17
CA ALA A 679 -37.00 16.68 -18.37
C ALA A 679 -36.25 15.64 -17.53
N SER A 680 -36.63 15.54 -16.26
CA SER A 680 -35.97 14.71 -15.25
C SER A 680 -36.31 13.21 -15.32
N MET A 681 -37.30 12.83 -16.11
CA MET A 681 -37.73 11.44 -16.23
C MET A 681 -37.83 11.01 -17.69
N ARG A 682 -37.27 9.83 -17.97
CA ARG A 682 -37.45 9.09 -19.22
C ARG A 682 -38.21 7.81 -18.96
N TYR A 683 -39.22 7.49 -19.76
CA TYR A 683 -40.10 6.36 -19.53
C TYR A 683 -40.43 5.62 -20.82
N GLY A 684 -40.58 4.31 -20.72
CA GLY A 684 -41.02 3.44 -21.81
C GLY A 684 -41.80 2.25 -21.28
N ASP A 685 -42.79 1.80 -22.05
CA ASP A 685 -43.59 0.61 -21.71
C ASP A 685 -44.01 -0.19 -22.96
N ILE A 686 -44.31 -1.47 -22.78
CA ILE A 686 -44.74 -2.32 -23.87
C ILE A 686 -45.78 -3.36 -23.42
N THR A 687 -46.82 -3.53 -24.19
CA THR A 687 -47.91 -4.47 -23.89
C THR A 687 -47.80 -5.83 -24.61
N GLY A 688 -47.04 -5.88 -25.70
CA GLY A 688 -47.00 -7.04 -26.62
C GLY A 688 -45.69 -7.83 -26.59
N TRP A 689 -45.84 -9.11 -26.81
CA TRP A 689 -44.77 -10.08 -27.00
C TRP A 689 -44.33 -10.05 -28.47
N ASN A 690 -43.25 -9.43 -28.83
CA ASN A 690 -42.66 -9.50 -30.17
C ASN A 690 -41.24 -10.05 -30.13
N GLY A 691 -41.01 -11.20 -29.45
CA GLY A 691 -39.75 -11.94 -29.57
C GLY A 691 -38.53 -11.32 -28.89
N ILE A 692 -38.68 -10.20 -28.21
CA ILE A 692 -37.64 -9.61 -27.36
C ILE A 692 -37.77 -10.25 -25.98
N THR A 693 -36.70 -10.66 -25.41
CA THR A 693 -36.58 -11.22 -24.05
C THR A 693 -37.48 -10.51 -23.05
N ASN A 694 -38.11 -11.23 -22.14
CA ASN A 694 -39.09 -10.75 -21.14
C ASN A 694 -38.53 -9.75 -20.13
N ASP A 695 -37.47 -8.98 -20.45
CA ASP A 695 -36.79 -8.07 -19.58
C ASP A 695 -37.15 -6.61 -19.89
N GLY A 696 -37.94 -6.01 -19.00
CA GLY A 696 -38.33 -4.61 -19.10
C GLY A 696 -37.12 -3.65 -19.12
N CYS A 697 -36.01 -4.04 -18.51
CA CYS A 697 -34.77 -3.24 -18.47
C CYS A 697 -34.08 -3.09 -19.84
N GLN A 698 -34.41 -3.90 -20.83
CA GLN A 698 -33.81 -3.84 -22.16
C GLN A 698 -34.57 -2.96 -23.18
N MET A 699 -35.60 -2.24 -22.75
CA MET A 699 -36.41 -1.38 -23.61
C MET A 699 -35.59 -0.22 -24.16
N PRO A 700 -35.49 -0.06 -25.51
CA PRO A 700 -34.57 0.93 -26.10
C PRO A 700 -35.20 2.31 -26.33
N TYR A 701 -36.52 2.42 -26.37
CA TYR A 701 -37.24 3.64 -26.74
C TYR A 701 -38.17 4.10 -25.61
N GLY A 702 -38.41 5.43 -25.51
CA GLY A 702 -39.31 5.99 -24.52
C GLY A 702 -39.55 7.50 -24.68
N GLY A 703 -40.56 8.00 -24.00
CA GLY A 703 -40.87 9.41 -23.86
C GLY A 703 -40.02 10.11 -22.78
N ARG A 704 -40.18 11.41 -22.69
CA ARG A 704 -39.55 12.28 -21.68
C ARG A 704 -40.61 13.06 -20.92
N SER A 705 -40.40 13.31 -19.64
CA SER A 705 -41.30 14.06 -18.77
C SER A 705 -40.56 15.00 -17.85
N THR A 706 -41.17 16.19 -17.61
CA THR A 706 -40.76 17.08 -16.53
C THR A 706 -41.44 16.72 -15.18
N GLN A 707 -42.34 15.73 -15.20
CA GLN A 707 -43.01 15.24 -13.99
C GLN A 707 -42.30 13.96 -13.54
N ARG A 708 -42.04 13.87 -12.23
CA ARG A 708 -41.49 12.68 -11.58
C ARG A 708 -42.16 12.45 -10.23
N PRO A 709 -42.14 11.21 -9.68
CA PRO A 709 -42.72 10.95 -8.35
C PRO A 709 -41.98 11.75 -7.26
N ASN A 710 -42.69 12.04 -6.17
CA ASN A 710 -42.05 12.41 -4.93
C ASN A 710 -41.23 11.24 -4.46
N MET A 711 -39.94 11.48 -4.18
CA MET A 711 -38.98 10.44 -3.76
C MET A 711 -38.22 10.90 -2.54
N ARG A 712 -37.70 9.94 -1.80
CA ARG A 712 -36.72 10.20 -0.76
C ARG A 712 -35.61 9.17 -0.78
N PHE A 713 -34.43 9.61 -0.38
CA PHE A 713 -33.27 8.76 -0.20
C PHE A 713 -32.86 8.82 1.27
N ASN A 714 -32.65 7.67 1.88
CA ASN A 714 -31.93 7.59 3.13
C ASN A 714 -30.44 7.45 2.83
N LEU A 715 -29.69 8.50 3.09
CA LEU A 715 -28.29 8.63 2.78
C LEU A 715 -27.47 8.59 4.08
N ARG A 716 -26.60 7.60 4.20
CA ARG A 716 -25.64 7.51 5.29
C ARG A 716 -24.35 8.21 4.87
N PRO A 717 -23.91 9.24 5.60
CA PRO A 717 -22.59 9.83 5.36
C PRO A 717 -21.49 8.77 5.40
N THR A 718 -20.53 8.88 4.51
CA THR A 718 -19.33 8.04 4.52
C THR A 718 -18.12 8.92 4.29
N LEU A 719 -16.96 8.48 4.75
CA LEU A 719 -15.71 9.20 4.50
C LEU A 719 -15.41 9.23 3.01
N ARG A 720 -15.09 10.40 2.50
CA ARG A 720 -14.62 10.55 1.13
C ARG A 720 -13.20 10.01 1.02
N ASN A 721 -12.94 9.17 0.03
CA ASN A 721 -11.56 8.88 -0.34
C ASN A 721 -10.97 10.14 -0.95
N ALA A 722 -10.03 10.77 -0.29
CA ALA A 722 -9.10 11.64 -0.99
C ALA A 722 -8.27 10.72 -1.90
N ASP A 723 -8.21 11.02 -3.18
CA ASP A 723 -7.50 10.21 -4.18
C ASP A 723 -5.96 10.22 -4.03
N THR A 724 -5.46 10.43 -2.81
CA THR A 724 -4.04 10.54 -2.54
C THR A 724 -3.60 9.37 -1.67
N HIS A 725 -2.94 8.42 -2.31
CA HIS A 725 -2.09 7.47 -1.62
C HIS A 725 -0.87 8.23 -1.11
N PHE A 726 -0.88 8.64 0.15
CA PHE A 726 0.31 9.16 0.81
C PHE A 726 1.25 8.01 1.12
N LEU A 727 2.51 8.16 0.68
CA LEU A 727 3.70 7.57 1.28
C LEU A 727 3.69 6.04 1.41
N ALA A 728 4.13 5.37 0.38
CA ALA A 728 4.50 3.96 0.44
C ALA A 728 5.91 3.85 1.06
N SER A 729 6.02 3.67 2.37
CA SER A 729 7.31 3.45 3.05
C SER A 729 7.35 2.13 3.83
N GLY A 730 6.85 1.06 3.25
CA GLY A 730 6.85 -0.27 3.87
C GLY A 730 5.47 -0.80 4.20
N ALA A 731 5.43 -1.89 4.97
CA ALA A 731 4.22 -2.57 5.39
C ALA A 731 3.78 -2.15 6.80
N ARG A 732 2.50 -2.33 7.11
CA ARG A 732 1.88 -2.05 8.42
C ARG A 732 2.19 -0.67 8.95
N LEU A 733 1.84 0.33 8.17
CA LEU A 733 2.11 1.72 8.52
C LEU A 733 1.22 2.18 9.68
N HIS A 734 1.81 2.95 10.60
CA HIS A 734 1.11 3.50 11.76
C HIS A 734 1.40 5.00 11.86
N PRO A 735 0.43 5.87 11.49
CA PRO A 735 0.63 7.31 11.54
C PRO A 735 0.43 7.88 12.95
N ALA A 736 1.29 8.83 13.32
CA ALA A 736 1.09 9.76 14.43
C ALA A 736 1.12 11.19 13.87
N VAL A 737 0.23 12.04 14.32
CA VAL A 737 0.02 13.38 13.75
C VAL A 737 0.16 14.44 14.82
N GLY A 738 0.89 15.52 14.51
CA GLY A 738 1.04 16.68 15.38
C GLY A 738 1.84 17.77 14.66
N ASP A 739 1.68 19.02 15.08
CA ASP A 739 2.50 20.14 14.60
C ASP A 739 3.79 20.18 15.43
N LEU A 740 4.85 19.57 14.88
CA LEU A 740 6.14 19.38 15.57
C LEU A 740 7.07 20.58 15.44
N ASN A 741 6.76 21.52 14.56
CA ASN A 741 7.61 22.66 14.27
C ASN A 741 6.90 24.01 14.50
N ALA A 742 5.67 23.98 15.02
CA ALA A 742 4.80 25.12 15.29
C ALA A 742 4.58 26.04 14.08
N ASP A 743 4.57 25.47 12.86
CA ASP A 743 4.30 26.23 11.63
C ASP A 743 2.78 26.31 11.31
N GLY A 744 1.94 25.64 12.11
CA GLY A 744 0.50 25.58 11.97
C GLY A 744 -0.01 24.51 11.01
N TYR A 745 0.86 23.65 10.48
CA TYR A 745 0.53 22.52 9.64
C TYR A 745 0.87 21.21 10.33
N PRO A 746 -0.05 20.25 10.37
CA PRO A 746 0.22 18.97 11.00
C PRO A 746 1.34 18.22 10.28
N ASP A 747 2.33 17.79 11.03
CA ASP A 747 3.37 16.84 10.60
C ASP A 747 2.93 15.41 10.82
N VAL A 748 3.58 14.45 10.16
CA VAL A 748 3.30 13.02 10.32
C VAL A 748 4.59 12.28 10.68
N ILE A 749 4.56 11.56 11.78
CA ILE A 749 5.54 10.50 12.08
C ILE A 749 4.89 9.17 11.72
N LEU A 750 5.54 8.42 10.84
CA LEU A 750 5.03 7.17 10.32
C LEU A 750 5.87 6.00 10.80
N GLY A 751 5.31 5.16 11.63
CA GLY A 751 5.91 3.88 12.02
C GLY A 751 5.70 2.80 10.97
N ASN A 752 6.60 1.82 10.92
CA ASN A 752 6.56 0.74 9.95
C ASN A 752 6.90 -0.62 10.56
N MET A 753 6.70 -1.69 9.79
CA MET A 753 6.90 -3.08 10.24
C MET A 753 8.34 -3.39 10.67
N SER A 754 9.34 -2.67 10.15
CA SER A 754 10.76 -2.87 10.47
C SER A 754 11.22 -2.08 11.71
N GLY A 755 10.30 -1.61 12.56
CA GLY A 755 10.61 -0.98 13.84
C GLY A 755 11.09 0.47 13.77
N GLY A 756 11.14 1.06 12.59
CA GLY A 756 11.62 2.42 12.39
C GLY A 756 10.53 3.46 12.16
N LEU A 757 10.95 4.73 12.13
CA LEU A 757 10.08 5.88 11.96
C LEU A 757 10.50 6.70 10.73
N HIS A 758 9.50 7.26 10.04
CA HIS A 758 9.67 8.27 8.99
C HIS A 758 8.97 9.56 9.40
N TYR A 759 9.63 10.69 9.24
CA TYR A 759 9.07 12.01 9.50
C TYR A 759 8.71 12.70 8.17
N PHE A 760 7.53 13.27 8.13
CA PHE A 760 7.02 14.06 7.01
C PHE A 760 6.51 15.38 7.52
N GLN A 761 7.13 16.46 7.05
CA GLN A 761 6.74 17.81 7.43
C GLN A 761 5.49 18.25 6.66
N GLY A 762 4.47 18.74 7.38
CA GLY A 762 3.34 19.46 6.85
C GLY A 762 3.74 20.77 6.18
N LYS A 763 3.02 21.18 5.13
CA LYS A 763 3.26 22.45 4.44
C LYS A 763 1.96 23.07 3.97
N ALA A 764 1.89 24.42 3.94
CA ALA A 764 0.80 25.11 3.27
C ALA A 764 0.69 24.68 1.80
N PHE A 765 -0.53 24.56 1.32
CA PHE A 765 -0.77 24.28 -0.10
C PHE A 765 -0.15 25.36 -1.03
N SER A 766 0.04 26.60 -0.49
CA SER A 766 0.76 27.69 -1.17
C SER A 766 2.27 27.50 -1.20
N ASP A 767 2.83 26.67 -0.32
CA ASP A 767 4.27 26.45 -0.18
C ASP A 767 4.74 25.22 -0.95
N ILE A 768 3.83 24.47 -1.54
CA ILE A 768 4.11 23.60 -2.68
C ILE A 768 4.28 24.53 -3.89
N ALA A 769 5.19 25.47 -3.79
CA ALA A 769 5.69 26.17 -4.93
C ALA A 769 6.48 25.13 -5.75
N ILE A 770 5.92 24.71 -6.87
CA ILE A 770 6.74 24.64 -8.06
C ILE A 770 7.56 25.93 -8.01
N GLU A 771 8.87 25.87 -7.82
CA GLU A 771 9.73 27.03 -7.99
C GLU A 771 9.24 27.79 -9.21
N GLU A 772 8.59 28.92 -9.03
CA GLU A 772 8.26 29.81 -10.13
C GLU A 772 9.59 30.27 -10.68
N ILE A 773 10.05 29.60 -11.73
CA ILE A 773 11.01 30.19 -12.63
C ILE A 773 10.31 31.45 -13.16
N PRO A 774 10.84 32.66 -12.91
CA PRO A 774 10.18 33.91 -13.31
C PRO A 774 10.31 34.12 -14.81
N THR A 775 9.52 33.41 -15.57
CA THR A 775 9.30 33.63 -17.01
C THR A 775 7.82 33.83 -17.23
N ALA A 776 7.45 34.78 -18.05
CA ALA A 776 6.07 35.04 -18.44
C ALA A 776 5.42 33.71 -18.88
N PRO A 777 4.23 33.34 -18.35
CA PRO A 777 3.67 32.02 -18.62
C PRO A 777 3.49 31.81 -20.11
N VAL A 778 4.18 30.81 -20.64
CA VAL A 778 3.96 30.33 -22.00
C VAL A 778 2.54 29.75 -22.03
N LYS A 779 1.62 30.44 -22.66
CA LYS A 779 0.28 29.92 -22.87
C LYS A 779 0.25 29.04 -24.09
N CYS A 780 0.12 27.74 -23.88
CA CYS A 780 -0.24 26.79 -24.91
C CYS A 780 -1.74 26.50 -24.84
N LEU A 781 -2.42 26.57 -25.94
CA LEU A 781 -3.84 26.24 -26.07
C LEU A 781 -3.96 24.90 -26.80
N ILE A 782 -4.64 23.95 -26.17
CA ILE A 782 -4.99 22.68 -26.79
C ILE A 782 -6.43 22.76 -27.27
N TYR A 783 -6.66 22.50 -28.58
CA TYR A 783 -8.00 22.58 -29.13
C TYR A 783 -8.31 21.49 -30.18
N PRO A 784 -9.54 20.98 -30.18
CA PRO A 784 -10.55 21.19 -29.19
C PRO A 784 -10.18 20.52 -27.86
N ASN A 785 -10.53 21.12 -26.73
CA ASN A 785 -10.41 20.54 -25.42
C ASN A 785 -11.68 20.92 -24.63
N PRO A 786 -12.59 19.96 -24.31
CA PRO A 786 -12.50 18.50 -24.57
C PRO A 786 -12.49 18.13 -26.06
N THR A 787 -11.84 16.99 -26.35
CA THR A 787 -11.72 16.45 -27.72
C THR A 787 -12.38 15.06 -27.84
N GLN A 788 -12.70 14.64 -29.06
CA GLN A 788 -13.08 13.25 -29.37
C GLN A 788 -11.88 12.41 -29.86
N GLY A 789 -10.70 12.71 -29.37
CA GLY A 789 -9.47 11.98 -29.67
C GLY A 789 -8.53 12.62 -30.67
N ILE A 790 -8.98 13.65 -31.41
CA ILE A 790 -8.14 14.41 -32.31
C ILE A 790 -8.03 15.86 -31.82
N PHE A 791 -6.83 16.30 -31.55
CA PHE A 791 -6.53 17.64 -31.06
C PHE A 791 -5.23 18.18 -31.67
N GLN A 792 -5.01 19.48 -31.57
CA GLN A 792 -3.77 20.18 -31.91
C GLN A 792 -3.49 21.23 -30.83
N PHE A 793 -2.29 21.75 -30.78
CA PHE A 793 -1.95 22.82 -29.86
C PHE A 793 -1.33 24.01 -30.56
N GLU A 794 -1.48 25.18 -29.96
CA GLU A 794 -0.87 26.43 -30.39
C GLU A 794 -0.29 27.14 -29.17
N CYS A 795 1.00 27.46 -29.18
CA CYS A 795 1.68 28.15 -28.10
C CYS A 795 2.02 29.58 -28.48
N THR A 796 1.94 30.49 -27.51
CA THR A 796 2.36 31.89 -27.70
C THR A 796 3.87 32.06 -27.81
N ASP A 797 4.63 31.04 -27.38
CA ASP A 797 6.07 30.98 -27.42
C ASP A 797 6.55 30.01 -28.51
N ASN A 798 7.33 30.52 -29.44
CA ASN A 798 7.88 29.74 -30.55
C ASN A 798 9.02 28.78 -30.15
N ARG A 799 9.46 28.82 -28.89
CA ARG A 799 10.50 27.89 -28.36
C ARG A 799 9.95 26.48 -28.10
N VAL A 800 8.64 26.30 -28.07
CA VAL A 800 8.07 24.95 -27.87
C VAL A 800 8.36 24.09 -29.11
N THR A 801 9.04 22.96 -28.87
CA THR A 801 9.50 22.02 -29.90
C THR A 801 8.59 20.80 -30.02
N VAL A 802 8.10 20.31 -28.89
CA VAL A 802 7.28 19.08 -28.81
C VAL A 802 6.30 19.13 -27.64
N ALA A 803 5.16 18.47 -27.80
CA ALA A 803 4.19 18.21 -26.73
C ALA A 803 4.13 16.72 -26.46
N HIS A 804 4.50 16.31 -25.26
CA HIS A 804 4.43 14.92 -24.78
C HIS A 804 3.10 14.68 -24.07
N ILE A 805 2.43 13.58 -24.40
CA ILE A 805 1.13 13.22 -23.80
C ILE A 805 1.32 12.07 -22.84
N TYR A 806 0.93 12.28 -21.60
CA TYR A 806 1.03 11.28 -20.54
C TYR A 806 -0.36 10.88 -20.02
N SER A 807 -0.50 9.61 -19.61
CA SER A 807 -1.62 9.22 -18.76
C SER A 807 -1.48 9.85 -17.38
N LEU A 808 -2.54 9.84 -16.56
CA LEU A 808 -2.47 10.35 -15.17
C LEU A 808 -1.49 9.55 -14.29
N GLU A 809 -1.19 8.31 -14.69
CA GLU A 809 -0.20 7.45 -14.01
C GLU A 809 1.25 7.74 -14.47
N GLY A 810 1.46 8.79 -15.27
CA GLY A 810 2.79 9.24 -15.74
C GLY A 810 3.34 8.48 -16.95
N ARG A 811 2.57 7.58 -17.57
CA ARG A 811 3.02 6.84 -18.76
C ARG A 811 2.98 7.71 -20.00
N LEU A 812 4.10 7.85 -20.71
CA LEU A 812 4.16 8.50 -22.01
C LEU A 812 3.34 7.70 -23.05
N LEU A 813 2.37 8.36 -23.67
CA LEU A 813 1.47 7.78 -24.67
C LEU A 813 1.84 8.18 -26.09
N GLY A 814 2.47 9.34 -26.26
CA GLY A 814 2.90 9.85 -27.54
C GLY A 814 3.46 11.26 -27.46
N ALA A 815 4.01 11.73 -28.57
CA ALA A 815 4.55 13.07 -28.70
C ALA A 815 4.08 13.72 -30.02
N ILE A 816 3.80 15.02 -29.98
CA ILE A 816 3.36 15.83 -31.13
C ILE A 816 4.39 16.93 -31.30
N PRO A 817 5.08 17.03 -32.46
CA PRO A 817 5.97 18.16 -32.74
C PRO A 817 5.18 19.49 -32.89
N ALA A 818 5.84 20.60 -32.69
CA ALA A 818 5.24 21.93 -32.83
C ALA A 818 4.52 22.09 -34.18
N GLY A 819 3.27 22.54 -34.14
CA GLY A 819 2.42 22.65 -35.34
C GLY A 819 1.86 21.34 -35.89
N GLY A 820 2.07 20.22 -35.22
CA GLY A 820 1.54 18.90 -35.55
C GLY A 820 0.13 18.67 -35.02
N ARG A 821 -0.45 17.52 -35.41
CA ARG A 821 -1.67 16.94 -34.85
C ARG A 821 -1.34 15.58 -34.24
N ASN A 822 -2.12 15.17 -33.25
CA ASN A 822 -2.00 13.78 -32.79
C ASN A 822 -2.57 12.85 -33.89
N GLU A 823 -1.82 11.79 -34.20
CA GLU A 823 -2.20 10.76 -35.19
C GLU A 823 -2.60 9.44 -34.51
N PHE A 824 -2.64 9.40 -33.18
CA PHE A 824 -3.00 8.21 -32.40
C PHE A 824 -4.31 8.44 -31.63
N ALA A 825 -5.09 7.38 -31.48
CA ALA A 825 -6.35 7.42 -30.75
C ALA A 825 -6.08 7.33 -29.23
N LEU A 826 -6.59 8.32 -28.48
CA LEU A 826 -6.67 8.26 -27.03
C LEU A 826 -8.05 7.75 -26.62
N ALA A 827 -8.11 6.93 -25.59
CA ALA A 827 -9.37 6.52 -24.99
C ALA A 827 -10.02 7.70 -24.24
N SER A 828 -11.33 7.63 -23.99
CA SER A 828 -11.99 8.63 -23.14
C SER A 828 -11.32 8.70 -21.77
N GLY A 829 -10.93 9.89 -21.34
CA GLY A 829 -10.19 10.11 -20.10
C GLY A 829 -9.52 11.47 -20.02
N MET A 830 -8.81 11.69 -18.93
CA MET A 830 -7.98 12.87 -18.70
C MET A 830 -6.51 12.52 -18.92
N TYR A 831 -5.77 13.44 -19.53
CA TYR A 831 -4.35 13.29 -19.84
C TYR A 831 -3.59 14.56 -19.49
N LEU A 832 -2.29 14.44 -19.28
CA LEU A 832 -1.38 15.57 -19.13
C LEU A 832 -0.62 15.77 -20.45
N VAL A 833 -0.56 16.99 -20.91
CA VAL A 833 0.24 17.39 -22.08
C VAL A 833 1.38 18.27 -21.59
N VAL A 834 2.58 17.77 -21.70
CA VAL A 834 3.82 18.45 -21.29
C VAL A 834 4.45 19.05 -22.54
N PHE A 835 4.51 20.37 -22.60
CA PHE A 835 5.15 21.12 -23.67
C PHE A 835 6.63 21.33 -23.32
N GLU A 836 7.52 20.87 -24.16
CA GLU A 836 8.97 20.99 -23.98
C GLU A 836 9.54 22.06 -24.91
N MET A 837 10.37 22.94 -24.37
CA MET A 837 11.01 24.04 -25.06
C MET A 837 12.45 23.70 -25.44
N GLU A 838 13.04 24.47 -26.37
CA GLU A 838 14.43 24.28 -26.84
C GLU A 838 15.49 24.38 -25.71
N ASP A 839 15.17 25.05 -24.63
CA ASP A 839 16.03 25.27 -23.47
C ASP A 839 15.78 24.28 -22.33
N GLY A 840 14.88 23.27 -22.54
CA GLY A 840 14.51 22.27 -21.54
C GLY A 840 13.42 22.70 -20.58
N GLU A 841 12.91 23.96 -20.65
CA GLU A 841 11.75 24.37 -19.88
C GLU A 841 10.51 23.55 -20.28
N ARG A 842 9.63 23.31 -19.32
CA ARG A 842 8.38 22.52 -19.53
C ARG A 842 7.16 23.28 -19.03
N ASN A 843 6.09 23.22 -19.77
CA ASN A 843 4.75 23.68 -19.36
C ASN A 843 3.77 22.51 -19.45
N VAL A 844 2.80 22.44 -18.54
CA VAL A 844 1.85 21.32 -18.45
C VAL A 844 0.43 21.81 -18.55
N GLU A 845 -0.34 21.21 -19.45
CA GLU A 845 -1.76 21.47 -19.65
C GLU A 845 -2.58 20.18 -19.56
N ARG A 846 -3.86 20.32 -19.22
CA ARG A 846 -4.78 19.18 -19.15
C ARG A 846 -5.53 18.99 -20.46
N LEU A 847 -5.59 17.76 -20.93
CA LEU A 847 -6.38 17.35 -22.08
C LEU A 847 -7.50 16.41 -21.64
N ILE A 848 -8.73 16.71 -22.02
CA ILE A 848 -9.90 15.88 -21.79
C ILE A 848 -10.34 15.25 -23.10
N VAL A 849 -10.36 13.90 -23.16
CA VAL A 849 -10.88 13.12 -24.29
C VAL A 849 -12.24 12.55 -23.90
N GLN A 850 -13.28 12.85 -24.68
CA GLN A 850 -14.66 12.41 -24.45
C GLN A 850 -15.04 11.18 -25.25
#